data_446454ff5ef0af1b34187f147661552a
#
_entry.id   446454ff5ef0af1b34187f147661552a
#
_cell.length_a   1.000
_cell.length_b   1.000
_cell.length_c   1.000
_cell.angle_alpha   90.00
_cell.angle_beta   90.00
_cell.angle_gamma   90.00
#
_symmetry.space_group_name_H-M   'P 1'
#
loop_
_entity.id
_entity.type
_entity.pdbx_description
1 polymer ?
#
loop_
_entity_poly.entity_id
_entity_poly.type
_entity_poly.pdbx_seq_one_letter_code
_entity_poly.pdbx_strand_id
1 'polypeptide(L)'
;MKKLFLPLSAVTVALGAFAYITLSDGSSSEFLMDKLGKKDRDEKYAAKEAAEFRYSRMADENGDVRPEYYGQAIAQANLLKRSSNRSSSLNLKWEELGPDNIGGRTRGIIVDNRDPSRNTVYSSGVAGGLWKSTDRANSWEYLPLSDVITVSCMAQDKAGNIYIGTGEGLAQPSGTRFNSGNTGNGIYKLISDDNIVHLQSTKQSSPYNNSDNWSFVNRIAIDPNNDSHIYAATSAGIMETTDGGTSWNSIATKVKNQNGSDPNPNSLTNAADVDFSADGQYVYASVGGNSFMKGTGLIKSANAGLTWEVVPTSNNQSAPAGSSRFLPSFTISKGRIEIAVGTSNPAVAYLSICNSQGGSFHGYKTSDYGDTWIKIGEGGSTFNPFGEGTGQGWYDNVIAVNPANDDQVYMGGTQLYSYSSGTGWKLTTVYFSDPSNPYWIHPDMHCVTFNDLDKNEMYVGCDGGVFKTNKAFDNFPNPPFYAKNRGFAITQAYSMGAGPTGEVVCGNQDNGTTYVNFRQSSTRAAKQILGGDGVFAEISTIDPNVFIYSSQFGAMVRSNNKGVAGSYFYDVAIDPNGGNNPTRCGGSTAQSNIGFVTNFYLEETFGARNSIDSVTFTADRAYSAGENIKATSRLKYVFTETLNQDLAQGEQIRIADRIKSRFYLPTTCGLWMTPDVLDFGGTTRWFRLRTGVNPRAVTQTTNGDTVYYSSGSNVFRTIGLNSTPFDSALVRRGGTQPVLWDKMQPAQTTQYTLNTGGRVVEGLYVDRNNPNHVLAAVAGYSAASGPHVLRTLNGGATWTDVTGNLPNVPVYDCVIDANNPNNYIVGTEIGVFASSDGGATWFEQNETIQRVPTYSVRQLRYLEEGCYMLYLGTHGRGMWRSSTLMQGGCNVNPVGIKETEKTASINQLGLFPVPMKDKGTIELDIDKKANVVFRVIDMPGRIVKEITLRDVQAGKNQFDLDVANLTNGTYVLTATLDGKRSFSRVFTI
;
A
#
# COMPACT_ATOMS: atom_id res chain seq x y z
N MET A 1 -51.13 -38.11 -6.78
CA MET A 1 -50.38 -38.12 -5.48
C MET A 1 -48.96 -38.61 -5.76
N LYS A 2 -48.05 -37.70 -6.01
CA LYS A 2 -46.60 -38.00 -6.01
C LYS A 2 -45.98 -37.10 -4.94
N LYS A 3 -45.46 -37.73 -3.88
CA LYS A 3 -44.74 -37.08 -2.79
C LYS A 3 -43.36 -36.62 -3.28
N LEU A 4 -43.08 -35.36 -3.09
CA LEU A 4 -41.77 -34.77 -3.25
C LEU A 4 -40.96 -35.11 -1.98
N PHE A 5 -39.88 -35.88 -2.13
CA PHE A 5 -38.84 -36.03 -1.12
C PHE A 5 -37.74 -35.03 -1.46
N LEU A 6 -37.57 -33.99 -0.65
CA LEU A 6 -36.33 -33.20 -0.62
C LEU A 6 -35.33 -33.92 0.32
N PRO A 7 -34.08 -34.03 -0.01
CA PRO A 7 -33.12 -34.70 0.82
C PRO A 7 -32.74 -33.83 2.02
N LEU A 8 -32.77 -34.43 3.20
CA LEU A 8 -32.49 -33.87 4.53
C LEU A 8 -31.05 -33.36 4.68
N SER A 9 -30.19 -33.56 3.69
CA SER A 9 -28.76 -33.18 3.72
C SER A 9 -28.49 -31.70 3.50
N ALA A 10 -29.41 -30.97 2.85
CA ALA A 10 -29.22 -29.54 2.58
C ALA A 10 -29.53 -28.65 3.80
N VAL A 11 -30.37 -29.11 4.73
CA VAL A 11 -30.76 -28.36 5.93
C VAL A 11 -29.70 -28.47 7.02
N THR A 12 -29.00 -29.60 7.09
CA THR A 12 -27.95 -29.82 8.12
C THR A 12 -26.66 -29.02 7.83
N VAL A 13 -26.33 -28.81 6.53
CA VAL A 13 -25.20 -27.99 6.15
C VAL A 13 -25.47 -26.50 6.38
N ALA A 14 -26.71 -26.03 6.14
CA ALA A 14 -27.10 -24.65 6.39
C ALA A 14 -27.16 -24.30 7.90
N LEU A 15 -27.58 -25.24 8.76
CA LEU A 15 -27.60 -25.06 10.20
C LEU A 15 -26.21 -25.23 10.83
N GLY A 16 -25.33 -26.06 10.27
CA GLY A 16 -23.93 -26.18 10.67
C GLY A 16 -23.12 -24.92 10.36
N ALA A 17 -23.35 -24.30 9.19
CA ALA A 17 -22.75 -23.03 8.82
C ALA A 17 -23.25 -21.87 9.71
N PHE A 18 -24.52 -21.87 10.10
CA PHE A 18 -25.07 -20.84 10.99
C PHE A 18 -24.60 -20.99 12.44
N ALA A 19 -24.40 -22.22 12.94
CA ALA A 19 -23.84 -22.48 14.27
C ALA A 19 -22.33 -22.19 14.36
N TYR A 20 -21.58 -22.37 13.27
CA TYR A 20 -20.16 -22.01 13.19
C TYR A 20 -19.95 -20.48 13.19
N ILE A 21 -20.89 -19.73 12.62
CA ILE A 21 -20.87 -18.25 12.53
C ILE A 21 -21.12 -17.59 13.90
N THR A 22 -21.82 -18.25 14.82
CA THR A 22 -22.16 -17.68 16.14
C THR A 22 -21.18 -18.03 17.26
N LEU A 23 -20.16 -18.86 17.00
CA LEU A 23 -19.20 -19.33 18.02
C LEU A 23 -17.75 -18.94 17.77
N SER A 24 -17.43 -18.22 16.70
CA SER A 24 -16.09 -17.68 16.48
C SER A 24 -16.08 -16.17 16.79
N ASP A 25 -15.62 -15.80 17.97
CA ASP A 25 -15.25 -14.43 18.34
C ASP A 25 -13.99 -13.97 17.57
N GLY A 26 -14.05 -14.03 16.29
CA GLY A 26 -12.97 -13.66 15.38
C GLY A 26 -13.44 -13.61 13.94
N SER A 27 -14.50 -12.81 13.66
CA SER A 27 -14.84 -12.54 12.26
C SER A 27 -13.71 -11.72 11.62
N SER A 28 -12.94 -12.36 10.75
CA SER A 28 -12.00 -11.67 9.88
C SER A 28 -12.74 -10.60 9.06
N SER A 29 -12.06 -9.51 8.77
CA SER A 29 -12.56 -8.42 7.93
C SER A 29 -13.05 -8.90 6.55
N GLU A 30 -12.50 -9.99 6.04
CA GLU A 30 -12.93 -10.64 4.80
C GLU A 30 -14.36 -11.21 4.85
N PHE A 31 -14.76 -11.79 5.98
CA PHE A 31 -16.12 -12.28 6.15
C PHE A 31 -17.15 -11.14 6.13
N LEU A 32 -16.75 -9.96 6.57
CA LEU A 32 -17.56 -8.75 6.49
C LEU A 32 -17.65 -8.22 5.05
N MET A 33 -16.57 -8.27 4.26
CA MET A 33 -16.57 -7.90 2.84
C MET A 33 -17.49 -8.80 2.01
N ASP A 34 -17.53 -10.10 2.29
CA ASP A 34 -18.39 -11.05 1.56
C ASP A 34 -19.90 -10.79 1.80
N LYS A 35 -20.26 -10.25 2.99
CA LYS A 35 -21.65 -9.83 3.27
C LYS A 35 -22.07 -8.53 2.61
N LEU A 36 -21.11 -7.67 2.24
CA LEU A 36 -21.42 -6.30 1.82
C LEU A 36 -21.55 -6.08 0.35
N GLY A 37 -21.38 -7.00 -0.40
CA GLY A 37 -21.67 -6.70 -1.76
C GLY A 37 -20.79 -7.22 -2.83
N LYS A 38 -20.56 -8.47 -2.81
CA LYS A 38 -20.44 -9.23 -4.06
C LYS A 38 -21.65 -9.10 -5.00
N LYS A 39 -22.58 -8.19 -4.70
CA LYS A 39 -23.55 -7.75 -5.68
C LYS A 39 -22.92 -6.70 -6.58
N ASP A 40 -22.38 -7.15 -7.69
CA ASP A 40 -22.19 -6.44 -8.94
C ASP A 40 -21.00 -5.45 -9.07
N ARG A 41 -19.89 -5.61 -8.34
CA ARG A 41 -18.64 -4.98 -8.75
C ARG A 41 -17.54 -6.01 -8.74
N ASP A 42 -17.18 -6.41 -9.93
CA ASP A 42 -16.10 -7.34 -10.17
C ASP A 42 -14.79 -6.79 -9.61
N GLU A 43 -14.15 -7.51 -8.67
CA GLU A 43 -12.73 -7.38 -8.32
C GLU A 43 -11.84 -7.32 -9.56
N LYS A 44 -12.31 -7.85 -10.67
CA LYS A 44 -11.71 -7.83 -12.02
C LYS A 44 -11.30 -6.46 -12.56
N TYR A 45 -11.83 -5.36 -11.99
CA TYR A 45 -11.52 -4.00 -12.45
C TYR A 45 -10.66 -3.21 -11.48
N ALA A 46 -10.42 -3.71 -10.26
CA ALA A 46 -9.72 -2.96 -9.22
C ALA A 46 -8.30 -2.56 -9.65
N ALA A 47 -7.52 -3.48 -10.18
CA ALA A 47 -6.16 -3.20 -10.65
C ALA A 47 -6.12 -2.18 -11.80
N LYS A 48 -7.12 -2.19 -12.70
CA LYS A 48 -7.26 -1.20 -13.76
C LYS A 48 -7.58 0.18 -13.21
N GLU A 49 -8.56 0.27 -12.31
CA GLU A 49 -8.99 1.55 -11.74
C GLU A 49 -7.92 2.14 -10.82
N ALA A 50 -7.15 1.31 -10.12
CA ALA A 50 -5.97 1.75 -9.37
C ALA A 50 -4.91 2.38 -10.30
N ALA A 51 -4.62 1.74 -11.43
CA ALA A 51 -3.69 2.28 -12.42
C ALA A 51 -4.21 3.58 -13.04
N GLU A 52 -5.52 3.67 -13.35
CA GLU A 52 -6.16 4.90 -13.86
C GLU A 52 -6.13 6.04 -12.83
N PHE A 53 -6.37 5.73 -11.55
CA PHE A 53 -6.27 6.72 -10.47
C PHE A 53 -4.86 7.29 -10.40
N ARG A 54 -3.83 6.43 -10.37
CA ARG A 54 -2.43 6.85 -10.34
C ARG A 54 -2.08 7.68 -11.59
N TYR A 55 -2.44 7.19 -12.78
CA TYR A 55 -2.19 7.88 -14.05
C TYR A 55 -2.78 9.29 -14.05
N SER A 56 -4.04 9.44 -13.62
CA SER A 56 -4.76 10.74 -13.64
C SER A 56 -4.08 11.78 -12.75
N ARG A 57 -3.38 11.37 -11.69
CA ARG A 57 -2.66 12.25 -10.76
C ARG A 57 -1.27 12.66 -11.29
N MET A 58 -0.75 11.95 -12.28
CA MET A 58 0.56 12.21 -12.87
C MET A 58 0.46 12.92 -14.23
N ALA A 59 -0.71 12.85 -14.90
CA ALA A 59 -0.93 13.39 -16.22
C ALA A 59 -0.71 14.91 -16.26
N ASP A 60 -0.05 15.36 -17.34
CA ASP A 60 0.15 16.77 -17.61
C ASP A 60 -1.16 17.45 -18.11
N GLU A 61 -1.10 18.72 -18.47
CA GLU A 61 -2.21 19.52 -18.98
C GLU A 61 -2.82 18.98 -20.28
N ASN A 62 -2.10 18.10 -21.00
CA ASN A 62 -2.58 17.42 -22.21
C ASN A 62 -3.21 16.04 -21.90
N GLY A 63 -3.18 15.62 -20.64
CA GLY A 63 -3.60 14.31 -20.19
C GLY A 63 -2.56 13.22 -20.46
N ASP A 64 -1.28 13.57 -20.61
CA ASP A 64 -0.19 12.66 -20.90
C ASP A 64 0.71 12.44 -19.68
N VAL A 65 1.13 11.20 -19.48
CA VAL A 65 2.25 10.84 -18.61
C VAL A 65 3.37 10.35 -19.50
N ARG A 66 4.36 11.21 -19.72
CA ARG A 66 5.49 10.85 -20.56
C ARG A 66 6.59 10.21 -19.71
N PRO A 67 7.19 9.09 -20.16
CA PRO A 67 8.25 8.41 -19.41
C PRO A 67 9.42 9.32 -19.02
N GLU A 68 9.75 10.29 -19.87
CA GLU A 68 10.83 11.24 -19.65
C GLU A 68 10.63 12.16 -18.44
N TYR A 69 9.40 12.44 -18.03
CA TYR A 69 9.14 13.36 -16.92
C TYR A 69 9.77 12.88 -15.60
N TYR A 70 9.61 11.60 -15.30
CA TYR A 70 10.19 11.03 -14.08
C TYR A 70 11.71 11.17 -14.06
N GLY A 71 12.39 10.78 -15.13
CA GLY A 71 13.84 10.89 -15.23
C GLY A 71 14.35 12.34 -15.18
N GLN A 72 13.60 13.29 -15.79
CA GLN A 72 13.92 14.73 -15.72
C GLN A 72 13.79 15.25 -14.28
N ALA A 73 12.72 14.86 -13.56
CA ALA A 73 12.52 15.25 -12.17
C ALA A 73 13.65 14.72 -11.27
N ILE A 74 14.07 13.45 -11.46
CA ILE A 74 15.22 12.87 -10.76
C ILE A 74 16.51 13.64 -11.06
N ALA A 75 16.76 13.98 -12.33
CA ALA A 75 17.95 14.74 -12.73
C ALA A 75 17.97 16.13 -12.10
N GLN A 76 16.83 16.84 -12.08
CA GLN A 76 16.68 18.13 -11.42
C GLN A 76 16.93 18.03 -9.90
N ALA A 77 16.33 17.03 -9.24
CA ALA A 77 16.54 16.78 -7.82
C ALA A 77 18.02 16.49 -7.48
N ASN A 78 18.72 15.74 -8.35
CA ASN A 78 20.15 15.47 -8.19
C ASN A 78 21.02 16.74 -8.33
N LEU A 79 20.65 17.64 -9.24
CA LEU A 79 21.32 18.94 -9.37
C LEU A 79 21.11 19.79 -8.11
N LEU A 80 19.89 19.86 -7.58
CA LEU A 80 19.58 20.57 -6.35
C LEU A 80 20.36 20.01 -5.15
N LYS A 81 20.48 18.70 -5.04
CA LYS A 81 21.25 18.05 -3.97
C LYS A 81 22.74 18.39 -4.00
N ARG A 82 23.31 18.62 -5.19
CA ARG A 82 24.72 18.98 -5.39
C ARG A 82 24.98 20.48 -5.16
N SER A 83 24.02 21.34 -5.48
CA SER A 83 24.18 22.80 -5.44
C SER A 83 23.78 23.44 -4.12
N SER A 84 23.07 22.73 -3.23
CA SER A 84 22.50 23.28 -2.00
C SER A 84 23.53 23.37 -0.87
N ASN A 85 23.71 24.59 -0.35
CA ASN A 85 24.24 24.78 1.01
C ASN A 85 23.21 24.27 2.00
N ARG A 86 23.46 23.12 2.65
CA ARG A 86 22.55 22.45 3.59
C ARG A 86 22.11 23.25 4.82
N SER A 87 22.64 24.48 5.01
CA SER A 87 22.36 25.32 6.17
C SER A 87 20.90 25.82 6.26
N SER A 88 20.15 25.80 5.16
CA SER A 88 18.75 26.24 5.09
C SER A 88 17.72 25.09 5.02
N SER A 89 18.18 23.83 5.00
CA SER A 89 17.29 22.65 5.01
C SER A 89 16.73 22.40 6.39
N LEU A 90 15.45 21.98 6.47
CA LEU A 90 14.82 21.59 7.75
C LEU A 90 15.41 20.32 8.36
N ASN A 91 16.18 19.55 7.58
CA ASN A 91 16.83 18.28 7.99
C ASN A 91 15.89 17.33 8.75
N LEU A 92 14.72 17.06 8.15
CA LEU A 92 13.72 16.19 8.75
C LEU A 92 14.30 14.79 8.97
N LYS A 93 14.22 14.30 10.21
CA LYS A 93 14.62 12.94 10.57
C LYS A 93 13.39 12.05 10.59
N TRP A 94 13.41 11.02 9.77
CA TRP A 94 12.28 10.13 9.61
C TRP A 94 12.49 8.80 10.35
N GLU A 95 11.46 8.41 11.09
CA GLU A 95 11.35 7.12 11.75
C GLU A 95 10.30 6.27 11.03
N GLU A 96 10.67 5.05 10.62
CA GLU A 96 9.76 4.11 9.98
C GLU A 96 8.74 3.58 10.97
N LEU A 97 7.46 3.56 10.57
CA LEU A 97 6.34 3.08 11.37
C LEU A 97 5.80 1.71 10.90
N GLY A 98 6.33 1.17 9.83
CA GLY A 98 5.88 -0.09 9.21
C GLY A 98 4.69 0.11 8.27
N PRO A 99 3.86 -0.96 8.08
CA PRO A 99 3.91 -2.27 8.73
C PRO A 99 5.16 -3.09 8.40
N ASP A 100 5.63 -3.93 9.34
CA ASP A 100 6.80 -4.77 9.16
C ASP A 100 6.48 -6.27 9.04
N ASN A 101 5.20 -6.63 9.00
CA ASN A 101 4.69 -8.00 8.89
C ASN A 101 3.74 -8.19 7.70
N ILE A 102 3.37 -7.13 7.03
CA ILE A 102 2.53 -7.11 5.83
C ILE A 102 3.39 -6.57 4.69
N GLY A 103 3.54 -7.36 3.63
CA GLY A 103 4.30 -6.98 2.46
C GLY A 103 3.52 -6.07 1.52
N GLY A 104 3.92 -6.08 0.26
CA GLY A 104 3.29 -5.37 -0.84
C GLY A 104 3.71 -5.99 -2.16
N ARG A 105 3.41 -5.36 -3.28
CA ARG A 105 3.64 -5.90 -4.62
C ARG A 105 5.10 -6.28 -4.85
N THR A 106 5.34 -7.57 -5.07
CA THR A 106 6.65 -8.20 -5.21
C THR A 106 6.77 -8.91 -6.55
N ARG A 107 7.68 -8.43 -7.44
CA ARG A 107 7.88 -9.00 -8.77
C ARG A 107 9.22 -9.68 -8.99
N GLY A 108 10.16 -9.53 -8.09
CA GLY A 108 11.50 -10.14 -8.20
C GLY A 108 11.92 -10.82 -6.92
N ILE A 109 12.37 -12.08 -7.04
CA ILE A 109 12.99 -12.84 -5.95
C ILE A 109 14.18 -13.60 -6.53
N ILE A 110 15.35 -13.52 -5.88
CA ILE A 110 16.56 -14.28 -6.22
C ILE A 110 17.08 -14.98 -4.97
N VAL A 111 17.32 -16.28 -5.07
CA VAL A 111 18.12 -17.02 -4.10
C VAL A 111 19.60 -16.90 -4.54
N ASP A 112 20.43 -16.28 -3.71
CA ASP A 112 21.78 -15.87 -4.09
C ASP A 112 22.71 -17.09 -4.26
N ASN A 113 23.24 -17.28 -5.47
CA ASN A 113 24.16 -18.36 -5.77
C ASN A 113 25.58 -18.17 -5.19
N ARG A 114 25.94 -16.94 -4.75
CA ARG A 114 27.19 -16.64 -4.06
C ARG A 114 27.23 -17.18 -2.64
N ASP A 115 26.07 -17.36 -2.01
CA ASP A 115 25.95 -17.98 -0.70
C ASP A 115 25.86 -19.50 -0.83
N PRO A 116 26.90 -20.28 -0.44
CA PRO A 116 26.85 -21.72 -0.57
C PRO A 116 25.74 -22.41 0.21
N SER A 117 25.18 -21.73 1.23
CA SER A 117 24.09 -22.24 2.05
C SER A 117 22.72 -21.83 1.53
N ARG A 118 22.66 -20.93 0.53
CA ARG A 118 21.41 -20.35 -0.02
C ARG A 118 20.53 -19.71 1.05
N ASN A 119 21.11 -19.21 2.14
CA ASN A 119 20.37 -18.44 3.15
C ASN A 119 20.09 -17.02 2.69
N THR A 120 20.91 -16.50 1.78
CA THR A 120 20.78 -15.15 1.25
C THR A 120 19.75 -15.12 0.12
N VAL A 121 18.75 -14.26 0.27
CA VAL A 121 17.67 -14.04 -0.71
C VAL A 121 17.53 -12.53 -0.94
N TYR A 122 17.43 -12.12 -2.20
CA TYR A 122 17.06 -10.77 -2.57
C TYR A 122 15.61 -10.74 -3.04
N SER A 123 14.88 -9.70 -2.68
CA SER A 123 13.52 -9.47 -3.14
C SER A 123 13.30 -7.98 -3.44
N SER A 124 12.23 -7.69 -4.15
CA SER A 124 11.96 -6.33 -4.60
C SER A 124 10.50 -5.93 -4.43
N GLY A 125 10.27 -4.70 -3.98
CA GLY A 125 8.99 -4.05 -4.11
C GLY A 125 8.89 -3.24 -5.40
N VAL A 126 7.77 -3.31 -6.10
CA VAL A 126 7.55 -2.55 -7.36
C VAL A 126 7.71 -1.04 -7.15
N ALA A 127 7.33 -0.52 -6.00
CA ALA A 127 7.58 0.87 -5.61
C ALA A 127 8.34 0.97 -4.28
N GLY A 128 8.91 -0.15 -3.80
CA GLY A 128 9.54 -0.29 -2.49
C GLY A 128 11.04 -0.58 -2.51
N GLY A 129 11.66 -0.65 -3.69
CA GLY A 129 13.11 -0.85 -3.84
C GLY A 129 13.58 -2.28 -3.66
N LEU A 130 14.87 -2.44 -3.38
CA LEU A 130 15.56 -3.72 -3.24
C LEU A 130 15.76 -4.06 -1.75
N TRP A 131 15.59 -5.33 -1.43
CA TRP A 131 15.70 -5.87 -0.07
C TRP A 131 16.54 -7.14 -0.04
N LYS A 132 17.23 -7.35 1.06
CA LYS A 132 18.07 -8.53 1.31
C LYS A 132 17.63 -9.23 2.59
N SER A 133 17.61 -10.55 2.53
CA SER A 133 17.51 -11.46 3.67
C SER A 133 18.78 -12.31 3.74
N THR A 134 19.25 -12.62 4.93
CA THR A 134 20.36 -13.56 5.16
C THR A 134 19.91 -14.81 5.92
N ASP A 135 18.60 -14.97 6.09
CA ASP A 135 17.99 -16.03 6.90
C ASP A 135 16.83 -16.75 6.19
N ARG A 136 16.95 -16.91 4.85
CA ARG A 136 15.94 -17.56 3.99
C ARG A 136 14.58 -16.85 4.04
N ALA A 137 14.60 -15.55 3.91
CA ALA A 137 13.44 -14.67 3.94
C ALA A 137 12.67 -14.62 5.28
N ASN A 138 13.28 -15.04 6.43
CA ASN A 138 12.61 -14.87 7.72
C ASN A 138 12.63 -13.42 8.21
N SER A 139 13.61 -12.63 7.77
CA SER A 139 13.67 -11.18 7.98
C SER A 139 14.31 -10.48 6.79
N TRP A 140 14.01 -9.19 6.62
CA TRP A 140 14.48 -8.38 5.50
C TRP A 140 15.11 -7.09 5.95
N GLU A 141 16.17 -6.69 5.24
CA GLU A 141 16.84 -5.39 5.34
C GLU A 141 16.79 -4.66 4.01
N TYR A 142 16.52 -3.35 4.07
CA TYR A 142 16.48 -2.51 2.89
C TYR A 142 17.88 -2.30 2.30
N LEU A 143 18.02 -2.51 0.98
CA LEU A 143 19.25 -2.27 0.25
C LEU A 143 19.03 -1.10 -0.73
N PRO A 144 19.59 0.09 -0.49
CA PRO A 144 19.28 1.27 -1.29
C PRO A 144 19.87 1.17 -2.71
N LEU A 145 19.00 1.30 -3.71
CA LEU A 145 19.39 1.65 -5.09
C LEU A 145 19.49 3.18 -5.18
N SER A 146 20.47 3.70 -5.93
CA SER A 146 20.83 5.12 -5.84
C SER A 146 19.74 6.11 -6.25
N ASP A 147 18.96 5.84 -7.31
CA ASP A 147 18.06 6.83 -7.91
C ASP A 147 16.65 6.31 -8.21
N VAL A 148 16.43 5.00 -8.20
CA VAL A 148 15.17 4.36 -8.60
C VAL A 148 14.80 3.27 -7.61
N ILE A 149 13.56 3.27 -7.17
CA ILE A 149 13.04 2.24 -6.24
C ILE A 149 12.05 1.29 -6.92
N THR A 150 11.78 1.47 -8.21
CA THR A 150 10.87 0.61 -8.97
C THR A 150 11.62 -0.57 -9.56
N VAL A 151 11.50 -1.73 -8.95
CA VAL A 151 12.15 -2.97 -9.41
C VAL A 151 11.09 -3.94 -9.93
N SER A 152 11.25 -4.37 -11.18
CA SER A 152 10.28 -5.21 -11.90
C SER A 152 10.74 -6.66 -12.10
N CYS A 153 12.03 -6.89 -12.24
CA CYS A 153 12.59 -8.22 -12.44
C CYS A 153 14.06 -8.29 -11.99
N MET A 154 14.54 -9.50 -11.74
CA MET A 154 15.94 -9.75 -11.42
C MET A 154 16.40 -11.06 -12.05
N ALA A 155 17.69 -11.11 -12.45
CA ALA A 155 18.37 -12.33 -12.91
C ALA A 155 19.81 -12.37 -12.38
N GLN A 156 20.33 -13.54 -12.06
CA GLN A 156 21.68 -13.72 -11.54
C GLN A 156 22.54 -14.55 -12.49
N ASP A 157 23.75 -14.07 -12.80
CA ASP A 157 24.74 -14.82 -13.60
C ASP A 157 25.50 -15.87 -12.75
N LYS A 158 26.27 -16.74 -13.41
CA LYS A 158 27.05 -17.76 -12.71
C LYS A 158 28.19 -17.17 -11.89
N ALA A 159 28.68 -15.98 -12.26
CA ALA A 159 29.70 -15.25 -11.50
C ALA A 159 29.12 -14.59 -10.23
N GLY A 160 27.78 -14.62 -10.07
CA GLY A 160 27.06 -14.10 -8.91
C GLY A 160 26.58 -12.67 -9.03
N ASN A 161 26.77 -11.99 -10.15
CA ASN A 161 26.20 -10.65 -10.33
C ASN A 161 24.69 -10.73 -10.53
N ILE A 162 23.93 -9.85 -9.87
CA ILE A 162 22.49 -9.75 -10.04
C ILE A 162 22.17 -8.55 -10.93
N TYR A 163 21.50 -8.79 -12.04
CA TYR A 163 20.95 -7.77 -12.92
C TYR A 163 19.54 -7.45 -12.48
N ILE A 164 19.24 -6.16 -12.29
CA ILE A 164 18.01 -5.63 -11.72
C ILE A 164 17.34 -4.76 -12.77
N GLY A 165 16.23 -5.23 -13.30
CA GLY A 165 15.40 -4.47 -14.23
C GLY A 165 14.45 -3.54 -13.49
N THR A 166 14.23 -2.35 -14.03
CA THR A 166 13.40 -1.31 -13.41
C THR A 166 12.21 -0.90 -14.28
N GLY A 167 11.16 -0.40 -13.64
CA GLY A 167 9.92 0.06 -14.28
C GLY A 167 8.88 -1.03 -14.49
N GLU A 168 7.63 -0.77 -14.09
CA GLU A 168 6.51 -1.71 -14.24
C GLU A 168 5.76 -1.45 -15.54
N GLY A 169 6.07 -2.20 -16.61
CA GLY A 169 5.43 -2.07 -17.93
C GLY A 169 4.16 -2.89 -18.10
N LEU A 170 3.93 -3.88 -17.24
CA LEU A 170 2.83 -4.84 -17.33
C LEU A 170 1.60 -4.30 -16.59
N ALA A 171 0.98 -3.25 -17.14
CA ALA A 171 -0.25 -2.66 -16.65
C ALA A 171 -1.26 -2.48 -17.77
N GLN A 172 -2.55 -2.50 -17.43
CA GLN A 172 -3.59 -2.28 -18.42
C GLN A 172 -3.60 -0.81 -18.88
N PRO A 173 -3.66 -0.56 -20.19
CA PRO A 173 -3.75 0.80 -20.70
C PRO A 173 -5.11 1.41 -20.43
N SER A 174 -5.12 2.69 -20.11
CA SER A 174 -6.28 3.54 -20.28
C SER A 174 -6.28 4.09 -21.71
N GLY A 175 -7.18 3.62 -22.56
CA GLY A 175 -7.26 4.05 -23.96
C GLY A 175 -6.08 3.55 -24.82
N THR A 176 -5.33 4.50 -25.42
CA THR A 176 -4.17 4.22 -26.28
C THR A 176 -2.82 4.40 -25.58
N ARG A 177 -2.82 4.66 -24.26
CA ARG A 177 -1.63 5.07 -23.50
C ARG A 177 -1.32 4.08 -22.39
N PHE A 178 -0.04 3.79 -22.22
CA PHE A 178 0.49 2.74 -21.36
C PHE A 178 1.41 3.30 -20.32
N ASN A 179 1.11 3.13 -19.06
CA ASN A 179 2.04 2.75 -18.01
C ASN A 179 1.31 2.66 -16.65
N SER A 180 1.84 1.85 -15.72
CA SER A 180 1.39 1.81 -14.32
C SER A 180 1.75 3.09 -13.56
N GLY A 181 2.47 4.02 -14.20
CA GLY A 181 3.08 5.16 -13.57
C GLY A 181 4.37 4.84 -12.80
N ASN A 182 4.78 3.58 -12.71
CA ASN A 182 6.03 3.17 -12.07
C ASN A 182 7.15 3.10 -13.11
N THR A 183 7.58 4.24 -13.59
CA THR A 183 8.65 4.35 -14.60
C THR A 183 10.00 3.99 -13.98
N GLY A 184 10.79 3.17 -14.70
CA GLY A 184 12.14 2.79 -14.34
C GLY A 184 13.21 3.64 -15.03
N ASN A 185 14.46 3.22 -14.89
CA ASN A 185 15.63 3.83 -15.52
C ASN A 185 16.66 2.75 -15.90
N GLY A 186 16.22 1.79 -16.72
CA GLY A 186 17.09 0.74 -17.23
C GLY A 186 17.45 -0.35 -16.26
N ILE A 187 18.67 -0.82 -16.33
CA ILE A 187 19.20 -1.98 -15.60
C ILE A 187 20.30 -1.55 -14.65
N TYR A 188 20.23 -2.03 -13.41
CA TYR A 188 21.31 -1.97 -12.43
C TYR A 188 21.97 -3.33 -12.29
N LYS A 189 23.26 -3.35 -11.98
CA LYS A 189 24.03 -4.56 -11.71
C LYS A 189 24.56 -4.52 -10.29
N LEU A 190 24.09 -5.44 -9.45
CA LEU A 190 24.60 -5.65 -8.10
C LEU A 190 25.74 -6.66 -8.17
N ILE A 191 26.96 -6.19 -7.89
CA ILE A 191 28.18 -6.97 -7.82
C ILE A 191 28.42 -7.42 -6.37
N SER A 192 28.18 -6.51 -5.43
CA SER A 192 28.10 -6.74 -3.99
C SER A 192 27.11 -5.73 -3.38
N ASP A 193 26.76 -5.89 -2.10
CA ASP A 193 25.81 -4.98 -1.43
C ASP A 193 26.29 -3.53 -1.43
N ASP A 194 27.60 -3.30 -1.36
CA ASP A 194 28.22 -1.99 -1.40
C ASP A 194 28.54 -1.51 -2.83
N ASN A 195 28.32 -2.35 -3.84
CA ASN A 195 28.68 -2.07 -5.23
C ASN A 195 27.54 -2.39 -6.18
N ILE A 196 26.60 -1.46 -6.28
CA ILE A 196 25.48 -1.49 -7.23
C ILE A 196 25.75 -0.45 -8.32
N VAL A 197 25.88 -0.91 -9.55
CA VAL A 197 26.24 -0.08 -10.70
C VAL A 197 25.06 0.07 -11.65
N HIS A 198 24.72 1.30 -12.02
CA HIS A 198 23.78 1.55 -13.12
C HIS A 198 24.46 1.29 -14.46
N LEU A 199 23.93 0.40 -15.29
CA LEU A 199 24.47 0.15 -16.63
C LEU A 199 24.16 1.37 -17.52
N GLN A 200 25.20 2.18 -17.77
CA GLN A 200 25.03 3.48 -18.42
C GLN A 200 24.45 3.40 -19.84
N SER A 201 24.67 2.28 -20.53
CA SER A 201 24.09 1.98 -21.85
C SER A 201 22.58 1.78 -21.83
N THR A 202 21.99 1.56 -20.64
CA THR A 202 20.55 1.42 -20.43
C THR A 202 19.93 2.64 -19.76
N LYS A 203 20.73 3.64 -19.41
CA LYS A 203 20.24 4.88 -18.82
C LYS A 203 19.40 5.64 -19.83
N GLN A 204 18.26 6.12 -19.38
CA GLN A 204 17.45 7.00 -20.19
C GLN A 204 18.24 8.25 -20.58
N SER A 205 18.24 8.61 -21.85
CA SER A 205 18.97 9.74 -22.38
C SER A 205 18.28 11.08 -22.04
N SER A 206 19.06 12.16 -21.91
CA SER A 206 18.51 13.52 -21.76
C SER A 206 18.98 14.39 -22.94
N PRO A 207 18.08 15.11 -23.66
CA PRO A 207 16.62 15.10 -23.47
C PRO A 207 16.00 13.76 -23.91
N TYR A 208 15.07 13.30 -23.12
CA TYR A 208 14.37 12.05 -23.40
C TYR A 208 13.56 12.21 -24.70
N ASN A 209 13.64 11.21 -25.57
CA ASN A 209 12.78 11.12 -26.72
C ASN A 209 11.72 10.02 -26.50
N ASN A 210 10.61 10.07 -27.23
CA ASN A 210 9.49 9.13 -27.11
C ASN A 210 9.86 7.67 -27.47
N SER A 211 11.12 7.38 -27.78
CA SER A 211 11.64 6.05 -28.09
C SER A 211 12.53 5.49 -26.98
N ASP A 212 12.38 5.96 -25.73
CA ASP A 212 13.23 5.46 -24.65
C ASP A 212 12.91 4.00 -24.32
N ASN A 213 13.84 3.14 -24.67
CA ASN A 213 13.69 1.68 -24.64
C ASN A 213 13.73 1.10 -23.22
N TRP A 214 14.14 1.91 -22.24
CA TRP A 214 14.56 1.44 -20.91
C TRP A 214 13.67 1.90 -19.77
N SER A 215 12.53 2.54 -20.12
CA SER A 215 11.53 2.94 -19.11
C SER A 215 10.89 1.77 -18.41
N PHE A 216 10.84 0.61 -19.07
CA PHE A 216 10.26 -0.62 -18.53
C PHE A 216 11.07 -1.83 -18.96
N VAL A 217 11.62 -2.55 -17.98
CA VAL A 217 12.34 -3.81 -18.17
C VAL A 217 11.55 -4.92 -17.49
N ASN A 218 10.82 -5.71 -18.24
CA ASN A 218 9.87 -6.69 -17.71
C ASN A 218 10.52 -8.03 -17.33
N ARG A 219 11.57 -8.43 -18.07
CA ARG A 219 12.32 -9.66 -17.82
C ARG A 219 13.78 -9.50 -18.26
N ILE A 220 14.67 -10.19 -17.58
CA ILE A 220 16.08 -10.36 -17.96
C ILE A 220 16.38 -11.86 -17.98
N ALA A 221 16.97 -12.35 -19.07
CA ALA A 221 17.45 -13.73 -19.22
C ALA A 221 18.92 -13.75 -19.55
N ILE A 222 19.70 -14.58 -18.85
CA ILE A 222 21.14 -14.74 -19.00
C ILE A 222 21.43 -16.08 -19.64
N ASP A 223 22.27 -16.12 -20.66
CA ASP A 223 22.68 -17.36 -21.32
C ASP A 223 23.36 -18.29 -20.30
N PRO A 224 22.84 -19.52 -20.12
CA PRO A 224 23.43 -20.45 -19.17
C PRO A 224 24.84 -20.89 -19.50
N ASN A 225 25.35 -20.56 -20.69
CA ASN A 225 26.71 -20.88 -21.12
C ASN A 225 27.63 -19.67 -21.22
N ASN A 226 27.11 -18.45 -21.15
CA ASN A 226 27.87 -17.21 -21.33
C ASN A 226 27.27 -16.04 -20.53
N ASP A 227 27.81 -15.75 -19.38
CA ASP A 227 27.38 -14.68 -18.48
C ASP A 227 27.39 -13.27 -19.14
N SER A 228 28.09 -13.10 -20.26
CA SER A 228 28.12 -11.86 -21.02
C SER A 228 26.99 -11.73 -22.05
N HIS A 229 26.29 -12.83 -22.35
CA HIS A 229 25.19 -12.85 -23.30
C HIS A 229 23.85 -12.80 -22.54
N ILE A 230 23.14 -11.68 -22.67
CA ILE A 230 21.95 -11.39 -21.89
C ILE A 230 20.88 -10.81 -22.80
N TYR A 231 19.63 -11.21 -22.59
CA TYR A 231 18.44 -10.57 -23.18
C TYR A 231 17.65 -9.81 -22.12
N ALA A 232 17.07 -8.69 -22.55
CA ALA A 232 16.10 -7.91 -21.78
C ALA A 232 14.81 -7.72 -22.58
N ALA A 233 13.70 -8.12 -22.00
CA ALA A 233 12.36 -7.82 -22.53
C ALA A 233 11.95 -6.41 -22.08
N THR A 234 11.78 -5.50 -23.02
CA THR A 234 11.55 -4.07 -22.77
C THR A 234 10.38 -3.51 -23.58
N SER A 235 10.02 -2.27 -23.34
CA SER A 235 9.03 -1.54 -24.15
C SER A 235 9.44 -1.43 -25.63
N ALA A 236 10.73 -1.41 -25.95
CA ALA A 236 11.22 -1.42 -27.32
C ALA A 236 11.25 -2.79 -27.99
N GLY A 237 10.94 -3.85 -27.25
CA GLY A 237 11.09 -5.23 -27.68
C GLY A 237 12.22 -5.94 -26.94
N ILE A 238 12.79 -6.96 -27.58
CA ILE A 238 13.92 -7.69 -27.00
C ILE A 238 15.23 -6.98 -27.35
N MET A 239 15.96 -6.64 -26.30
CA MET A 239 17.30 -6.07 -26.37
C MET A 239 18.33 -7.14 -25.99
N GLU A 240 19.46 -7.16 -26.70
CA GLU A 240 20.54 -8.13 -26.55
C GLU A 240 21.85 -7.43 -26.20
N THR A 241 22.60 -7.98 -25.28
CA THR A 241 24.03 -7.68 -25.06
C THR A 241 24.85 -8.95 -25.16
N THR A 242 26.07 -8.84 -25.70
CA THR A 242 27.07 -9.93 -25.73
C THR A 242 28.35 -9.54 -24.99
N ASP A 243 28.32 -8.39 -24.30
CA ASP A 243 29.45 -7.82 -23.58
C ASP A 243 29.13 -7.48 -22.10
N GLY A 244 28.16 -8.21 -21.51
CA GLY A 244 27.78 -8.10 -20.11
C GLY A 244 27.07 -6.79 -19.75
N GLY A 245 26.39 -6.16 -20.72
CA GLY A 245 25.60 -4.94 -20.54
C GLY A 245 26.34 -3.65 -20.87
N THR A 246 27.56 -3.72 -21.45
CA THR A 246 28.29 -2.53 -21.88
C THR A 246 27.61 -1.87 -23.07
N SER A 247 27.09 -2.68 -23.99
CA SER A 247 26.27 -2.23 -25.13
C SER A 247 25.04 -3.13 -25.32
N TRP A 248 23.99 -2.55 -25.92
CA TRP A 248 22.74 -3.28 -26.19
C TRP A 248 22.22 -2.99 -27.58
N ASN A 249 21.74 -4.02 -28.27
CA ASN A 249 21.17 -3.95 -29.59
C ASN A 249 19.78 -4.59 -29.62
N SER A 250 18.89 -4.03 -30.45
CA SER A 250 17.57 -4.67 -30.70
C SER A 250 17.75 -5.88 -31.61
N ILE A 251 17.09 -7.00 -31.27
CA ILE A 251 17.11 -8.20 -32.14
C ILE A 251 16.16 -8.08 -33.33
N ALA A 252 15.42 -7.01 -33.48
CA ALA A 252 14.36 -6.89 -34.49
C ALA A 252 14.85 -7.22 -35.92
N THR A 253 16.08 -6.90 -36.28
CA THR A 253 16.69 -7.22 -37.59
C THR A 253 17.06 -8.68 -37.76
N LYS A 254 17.14 -9.44 -36.67
CA LYS A 254 17.44 -10.89 -36.68
C LYS A 254 16.18 -11.76 -36.83
N VAL A 255 14.97 -11.14 -36.68
CA VAL A 255 13.67 -11.86 -36.69
C VAL A 255 13.14 -11.97 -38.11
N LYS A 256 12.73 -13.17 -38.51
CA LYS A 256 12.08 -13.48 -39.79
C LYS A 256 10.73 -14.15 -39.58
N ASN A 257 9.80 -13.94 -40.53
CA ASN A 257 8.64 -14.79 -40.65
C ASN A 257 9.07 -16.17 -41.20
N GLN A 258 8.26 -17.20 -41.05
CA GLN A 258 8.58 -18.55 -41.55
C GLN A 258 8.82 -18.61 -43.05
N ASN A 259 8.27 -17.67 -43.82
CA ASN A 259 8.52 -17.55 -45.24
C ASN A 259 9.80 -16.76 -45.59
N GLY A 260 10.61 -16.43 -44.59
CA GLY A 260 11.86 -15.66 -44.74
C GLY A 260 11.70 -14.15 -44.91
N SER A 261 10.47 -13.62 -44.95
CA SER A 261 10.22 -12.18 -45.02
C SER A 261 10.42 -11.50 -43.64
N ASP A 262 10.68 -10.20 -43.65
CA ASP A 262 10.75 -9.40 -42.42
C ASP A 262 9.34 -9.20 -41.82
N PRO A 263 9.17 -9.39 -40.52
CA PRO A 263 7.93 -9.01 -39.85
C PRO A 263 7.83 -7.47 -39.80
N ASN A 264 6.62 -6.98 -39.56
CA ASN A 264 6.44 -5.55 -39.26
C ASN A 264 7.24 -5.19 -37.99
N PRO A 265 8.21 -4.24 -38.02
CA PRO A 265 9.02 -3.91 -36.85
C PRO A 265 8.17 -3.52 -35.64
N ASN A 266 7.04 -2.84 -35.82
CA ASN A 266 6.12 -2.46 -34.75
C ASN A 266 5.46 -3.68 -34.06
N SER A 267 5.46 -4.86 -34.69
CA SER A 267 4.96 -6.09 -34.05
C SER A 267 5.95 -6.70 -33.06
N LEU A 268 7.19 -6.25 -33.06
CA LEU A 268 8.30 -6.77 -32.23
C LEU A 268 8.58 -5.92 -30.96
N THR A 269 7.80 -4.86 -30.75
CA THR A 269 7.92 -4.00 -29.57
C THR A 269 7.14 -4.55 -28.35
N ASN A 270 7.27 -3.92 -27.20
CA ASN A 270 6.54 -4.26 -25.97
C ASN A 270 6.70 -5.76 -25.58
N ALA A 271 7.92 -6.20 -25.39
CA ALA A 271 8.22 -7.55 -24.97
C ALA A 271 7.86 -7.78 -23.49
N ALA A 272 7.14 -8.87 -23.21
CA ALA A 272 6.74 -9.22 -21.85
C ALA A 272 7.72 -10.18 -21.19
N ASP A 273 8.22 -11.18 -21.95
CA ASP A 273 9.06 -12.23 -21.41
C ASP A 273 10.13 -12.69 -22.39
N VAL A 274 11.23 -13.24 -21.84
CA VAL A 274 12.31 -13.92 -22.60
C VAL A 274 12.97 -14.94 -21.70
N ASP A 275 13.25 -16.13 -22.23
CA ASP A 275 13.92 -17.22 -21.49
C ASP A 275 14.77 -18.09 -22.38
N PHE A 276 15.89 -18.61 -21.81
CA PHE A 276 16.79 -19.59 -22.47
C PHE A 276 16.41 -21.00 -22.08
N SER A 277 16.53 -21.95 -23.03
CA SER A 277 16.55 -23.37 -22.67
C SER A 277 17.76 -23.68 -21.78
N ALA A 278 17.68 -24.76 -21.00
CA ALA A 278 18.72 -25.12 -20.03
C ALA A 278 20.10 -25.37 -20.67
N ASP A 279 20.16 -25.74 -21.95
CA ASP A 279 21.38 -25.89 -22.73
C ASP A 279 21.88 -24.62 -23.43
N GLY A 280 21.11 -23.51 -23.34
CA GLY A 280 21.41 -22.22 -23.96
C GLY A 280 21.21 -22.19 -25.48
N GLN A 281 20.85 -23.31 -26.12
CA GLN A 281 20.70 -23.43 -27.57
C GLN A 281 19.45 -22.75 -28.09
N TYR A 282 18.36 -22.83 -27.32
CA TYR A 282 17.06 -22.27 -27.71
C TYR A 282 16.72 -21.06 -26.83
N VAL A 283 16.10 -20.08 -27.45
CA VAL A 283 15.59 -18.90 -26.75
C VAL A 283 14.17 -18.64 -27.19
N TYR A 284 13.30 -18.40 -26.26
CA TYR A 284 11.91 -18.03 -26.49
C TYR A 284 11.68 -16.61 -26.01
N ALA A 285 10.87 -15.82 -26.74
CA ALA A 285 10.50 -14.49 -26.28
C ALA A 285 9.07 -14.13 -26.70
N SER A 286 8.39 -13.36 -25.88
CA SER A 286 7.05 -12.83 -26.18
C SER A 286 7.11 -11.36 -26.53
N VAL A 287 6.45 -10.95 -27.62
CA VAL A 287 6.38 -9.58 -28.12
C VAL A 287 4.93 -9.16 -28.35
N GLY A 288 4.59 -7.92 -28.03
CA GLY A 288 3.21 -7.44 -27.94
C GLY A 288 2.79 -6.44 -29.01
N GLY A 289 3.67 -6.02 -29.89
CA GLY A 289 3.37 -4.99 -30.89
C GLY A 289 3.06 -3.64 -30.25
N ASN A 290 1.95 -3.01 -30.63
CA ASN A 290 1.60 -1.66 -30.14
C ASN A 290 1.23 -1.61 -28.64
N SER A 291 1.29 -2.74 -27.94
CA SER A 291 0.88 -2.82 -26.55
C SER A 291 1.25 -4.20 -26.00
N PHE A 292 1.64 -4.25 -24.73
CA PHE A 292 1.86 -5.52 -24.01
C PHE A 292 0.63 -6.46 -24.04
N MET A 293 -0.51 -5.94 -24.43
CA MET A 293 -1.80 -6.60 -24.38
C MET A 293 -2.44 -6.91 -25.74
N LYS A 294 -1.93 -6.38 -26.84
CA LYS A 294 -2.57 -6.55 -28.15
C LYS A 294 -1.60 -7.10 -29.18
N GLY A 295 -1.98 -8.18 -29.79
CA GLY A 295 -1.24 -8.76 -30.89
C GLY A 295 0.05 -9.47 -30.52
N THR A 296 0.17 -9.91 -29.26
CA THR A 296 1.35 -10.64 -28.78
C THR A 296 1.67 -11.84 -29.66
N GLY A 297 2.94 -11.97 -29.95
CA GLY A 297 3.51 -13.09 -30.68
C GLY A 297 4.57 -13.79 -29.84
N LEU A 298 4.76 -15.08 -30.14
CA LEU A 298 5.92 -15.83 -29.68
C LEU A 298 6.97 -15.79 -30.79
N ILE A 299 8.21 -15.51 -30.46
CA ILE A 299 9.37 -15.64 -31.34
C ILE A 299 10.35 -16.65 -30.71
N LYS A 300 11.07 -17.37 -31.52
CA LYS A 300 11.99 -18.42 -31.12
C LYS A 300 13.32 -18.31 -31.87
N SER A 301 14.41 -18.61 -31.19
CA SER A 301 15.71 -18.90 -31.77
C SER A 301 16.07 -20.35 -31.50
N ALA A 302 16.68 -21.03 -32.47
CA ALA A 302 17.21 -22.39 -32.36
C ALA A 302 18.74 -22.43 -32.41
N ASN A 303 19.41 -21.29 -32.32
CA ASN A 303 20.85 -21.15 -32.46
C ASN A 303 21.42 -20.06 -31.52
N ALA A 304 21.01 -20.11 -30.26
CA ALA A 304 21.46 -19.19 -29.21
C ALA A 304 21.29 -17.70 -29.57
N GLY A 305 20.22 -17.35 -30.30
CA GLY A 305 19.89 -15.98 -30.65
C GLY A 305 20.56 -15.40 -31.88
N LEU A 306 21.31 -16.21 -32.66
CA LEU A 306 21.92 -15.73 -33.92
C LEU A 306 20.85 -15.35 -34.95
N THR A 307 19.79 -16.13 -35.02
CA THR A 307 18.60 -15.87 -35.84
C THR A 307 17.33 -16.20 -35.10
N TRP A 308 16.25 -15.52 -35.41
CA TRP A 308 14.95 -15.68 -34.77
C TRP A 308 13.85 -15.88 -35.80
N GLU A 309 12.84 -16.65 -35.44
CA GLU A 309 11.65 -16.84 -36.26
C GLU A 309 10.37 -16.53 -35.47
N VAL A 310 9.36 -15.98 -36.17
CA VAL A 310 8.03 -15.82 -35.58
C VAL A 310 7.35 -17.19 -35.54
N VAL A 311 6.88 -17.58 -34.35
CA VAL A 311 6.06 -18.80 -34.19
C VAL A 311 4.65 -18.49 -34.67
N PRO A 312 4.16 -19.09 -35.76
CA PRO A 312 2.87 -18.74 -36.35
C PRO A 312 1.71 -19.23 -35.50
N THR A 313 0.58 -18.60 -35.73
CA THR A 313 -0.71 -18.96 -35.12
C THR A 313 -1.70 -19.32 -36.25
N SER A 314 -2.45 -20.39 -36.07
CA SER A 314 -3.27 -21.01 -37.08
C SER A 314 -4.37 -20.16 -37.72
N ASN A 315 -4.66 -18.98 -37.21
CA ASN A 315 -5.78 -18.18 -37.68
C ASN A 315 -5.51 -17.31 -38.92
N ASN A 316 -4.27 -17.12 -39.37
CA ASN A 316 -3.96 -16.24 -40.49
C ASN A 316 -2.90 -16.70 -41.50
N GLN A 317 -2.36 -17.91 -41.35
CA GLN A 317 -1.43 -18.45 -42.35
C GLN A 317 -1.68 -19.96 -42.51
N SER A 318 -1.86 -20.38 -43.72
CA SER A 318 -1.78 -21.79 -44.09
C SER A 318 -0.37 -22.28 -43.68
N ALA A 319 -0.32 -23.12 -42.63
CA ALA A 319 0.92 -23.80 -42.30
C ALA A 319 1.47 -24.48 -43.54
N PRO A 320 2.77 -24.41 -43.83
CA PRO A 320 3.36 -25.17 -44.92
C PRO A 320 2.96 -26.65 -44.77
N ALA A 321 2.55 -27.28 -45.83
CA ALA A 321 2.11 -28.67 -45.81
C ALA A 321 3.16 -29.54 -45.13
N GLY A 322 2.83 -30.16 -43.99
CA GLY A 322 3.73 -31.01 -43.21
C GLY A 322 4.48 -30.36 -42.05
N SER A 323 4.28 -29.03 -41.75
CA SER A 323 4.86 -28.41 -40.55
C SER A 323 3.84 -28.29 -39.41
N SER A 324 4.16 -28.89 -38.27
CA SER A 324 3.44 -28.76 -37.01
C SER A 324 3.93 -27.61 -36.13
N ARG A 325 4.70 -26.67 -36.71
CA ARG A 325 5.38 -25.54 -36.05
C ARG A 325 4.44 -24.39 -35.72
N PHE A 326 3.32 -24.57 -35.04
CA PHE A 326 2.41 -23.47 -34.69
C PHE A 326 1.70 -23.73 -33.36
N LEU A 327 1.36 -22.63 -32.70
CA LEU A 327 0.45 -22.71 -31.56
C LEU A 327 -0.95 -23.13 -32.05
N PRO A 328 -1.48 -24.27 -31.60
CA PRO A 328 -2.78 -24.76 -32.09
C PRO A 328 -3.88 -23.72 -31.83
N SER A 329 -4.68 -23.49 -32.88
CA SER A 329 -5.94 -22.73 -32.92
C SER A 329 -6.26 -21.78 -31.74
N PHE A 330 -5.93 -20.51 -31.91
CA PHE A 330 -6.39 -19.41 -31.10
C PHE A 330 -7.61 -18.75 -31.71
N THR A 331 -8.75 -18.84 -31.05
CA THR A 331 -10.00 -18.20 -31.50
C THR A 331 -10.17 -16.78 -31.00
N ILE A 332 -9.29 -16.30 -30.09
CA ILE A 332 -9.34 -14.99 -29.47
C ILE A 332 -8.05 -14.19 -29.70
N SER A 333 -8.16 -12.86 -29.68
CA SER A 333 -6.99 -12.00 -29.73
C SER A 333 -6.10 -12.24 -28.51
N LYS A 334 -4.80 -12.45 -28.72
CA LYS A 334 -3.83 -12.76 -27.66
C LYS A 334 -3.53 -11.54 -26.81
N GLY A 335 -3.34 -11.79 -25.53
CA GLY A 335 -2.78 -10.88 -24.55
C GLY A 335 -1.33 -11.23 -24.19
N ARG A 336 -0.97 -11.06 -22.93
CA ARG A 336 0.36 -11.36 -22.38
C ARG A 336 0.67 -12.85 -22.47
N ILE A 337 1.91 -13.19 -22.84
CA ILE A 337 2.46 -14.54 -22.84
C ILE A 337 3.61 -14.60 -21.85
N GLU A 338 3.56 -15.53 -20.91
CA GLU A 338 4.67 -15.90 -20.03
C GLU A 338 5.22 -17.26 -20.42
N ILE A 339 6.53 -17.45 -20.27
CA ILE A 339 7.31 -18.57 -20.73
C ILE A 339 7.99 -19.23 -19.51
N ALA A 340 8.05 -20.55 -19.49
CA ALA A 340 8.89 -21.29 -18.55
C ALA A 340 9.53 -22.46 -19.26
N VAL A 341 10.85 -22.62 -19.08
CA VAL A 341 11.63 -23.68 -19.71
C VAL A 341 11.93 -24.81 -18.74
N GLY A 342 12.03 -26.04 -19.26
CA GLY A 342 12.49 -27.19 -18.47
C GLY A 342 13.89 -27.01 -17.96
N THR A 343 14.14 -27.35 -16.71
CA THR A 343 15.46 -27.17 -16.08
C THR A 343 16.38 -28.39 -16.30
N SER A 344 15.80 -29.58 -16.46
CA SER A 344 16.51 -30.86 -16.70
C SER A 344 16.46 -31.29 -18.15
N ASN A 345 15.39 -30.98 -18.87
CA ASN A 345 15.19 -31.31 -20.28
C ASN A 345 15.02 -30.03 -21.11
N PRO A 346 16.02 -29.61 -21.87
CA PRO A 346 15.98 -28.36 -22.65
C PRO A 346 14.92 -28.37 -23.75
N ALA A 347 14.39 -29.55 -24.14
CA ALA A 347 13.31 -29.66 -25.14
C ALA A 347 11.94 -29.25 -24.60
N VAL A 348 11.81 -29.13 -23.27
CA VAL A 348 10.54 -28.82 -22.61
C VAL A 348 10.40 -27.31 -22.39
N ALA A 349 9.25 -26.77 -22.79
CA ALA A 349 8.84 -25.41 -22.39
C ALA A 349 7.32 -25.33 -22.26
N TYR A 350 6.89 -24.35 -21.50
CA TYR A 350 5.49 -24.07 -21.23
C TYR A 350 5.15 -22.61 -21.51
N LEU A 351 3.89 -22.37 -21.88
CA LEU A 351 3.35 -21.02 -22.08
C LEU A 351 2.08 -20.85 -21.25
N SER A 352 1.97 -19.70 -20.60
CA SER A 352 0.75 -19.19 -20.00
C SER A 352 0.31 -17.95 -20.77
N ILE A 353 -0.89 -17.98 -21.37
CA ILE A 353 -1.37 -16.95 -22.27
C ILE A 353 -2.75 -16.48 -21.82
N CYS A 354 -2.97 -15.17 -21.66
CA CYS A 354 -4.28 -14.55 -21.49
C CYS A 354 -4.81 -13.99 -22.83
N ASN A 355 -6.09 -13.64 -22.89
CA ASN A 355 -6.63 -12.89 -24.04
C ASN A 355 -6.20 -11.40 -23.99
N SER A 356 -6.51 -10.62 -25.03
CA SER A 356 -6.19 -9.20 -25.12
C SER A 356 -6.91 -8.31 -24.11
N GLN A 357 -7.86 -8.86 -23.34
CA GLN A 357 -8.54 -8.20 -22.23
C GLN A 357 -8.10 -8.75 -20.87
N GLY A 358 -7.04 -9.59 -20.85
CA GLY A 358 -6.48 -10.16 -19.65
C GLY A 358 -7.21 -11.38 -19.09
N GLY A 359 -8.38 -11.76 -19.64
CA GLY A 359 -9.11 -12.96 -19.22
C GLY A 359 -8.68 -14.22 -20.02
N SER A 360 -9.42 -15.29 -19.83
CA SER A 360 -9.34 -16.54 -20.64
C SER A 360 -7.93 -17.14 -20.76
N PHE A 361 -7.58 -17.99 -19.84
CA PHE A 361 -6.29 -18.69 -19.82
C PHE A 361 -6.16 -19.71 -20.96
N HIS A 362 -4.97 -19.77 -21.56
CA HIS A 362 -4.56 -20.83 -22.49
C HIS A 362 -3.16 -21.31 -22.13
N GLY A 363 -3.03 -22.58 -21.76
CA GLY A 363 -1.77 -23.24 -21.43
C GLY A 363 -1.26 -24.13 -22.56
N TYR A 364 0.02 -24.06 -22.89
CA TYR A 364 0.67 -24.90 -23.87
C TYR A 364 1.96 -25.52 -23.31
N LYS A 365 2.31 -26.69 -23.84
CA LYS A 365 3.56 -27.40 -23.58
C LYS A 365 4.19 -27.79 -24.90
N THR A 366 5.51 -27.66 -24.99
CA THR A 366 6.35 -28.31 -25.98
C THR A 366 7.24 -29.36 -25.33
N SER A 367 7.65 -30.39 -26.08
CA SER A 367 8.64 -31.39 -25.67
C SER A 367 9.68 -31.63 -26.75
N ASP A 368 9.74 -30.77 -27.77
CA ASP A 368 10.58 -30.82 -28.94
C ASP A 368 11.13 -29.45 -29.33
N TYR A 369 11.56 -28.66 -28.31
CA TYR A 369 12.16 -27.35 -28.51
C TYR A 369 11.24 -26.31 -29.19
N GLY A 370 9.92 -26.43 -29.03
CA GLY A 370 8.96 -25.51 -29.59
C GLY A 370 8.69 -25.77 -31.12
N ASP A 371 9.04 -26.91 -31.64
CA ASP A 371 8.66 -27.34 -33.00
C ASP A 371 7.20 -27.72 -33.03
N THR A 372 6.68 -28.36 -31.99
CA THR A 372 5.25 -28.57 -31.77
C THR A 372 4.79 -28.13 -30.39
N TRP A 373 3.55 -27.64 -30.29
CA TRP A 373 2.92 -27.22 -29.07
C TRP A 373 1.61 -27.96 -28.83
N ILE A 374 1.46 -28.53 -27.65
CA ILE A 374 0.26 -29.22 -27.21
C ILE A 374 -0.49 -28.31 -26.24
N LYS A 375 -1.79 -28.11 -26.47
CA LYS A 375 -2.64 -27.41 -25.53
C LYS A 375 -2.84 -28.26 -24.27
N ILE A 376 -2.45 -27.76 -23.10
CA ILE A 376 -2.54 -28.46 -21.82
C ILE A 376 -3.64 -27.91 -20.92
N GLY A 377 -4.30 -26.84 -21.32
CA GLY A 377 -5.44 -26.27 -20.60
C GLY A 377 -6.04 -25.05 -21.26
N GLU A 378 -7.30 -24.82 -20.93
CA GLU A 378 -8.08 -23.67 -21.34
C GLU A 378 -8.95 -23.23 -20.16
N GLY A 379 -8.99 -21.93 -19.90
CA GLY A 379 -9.83 -21.37 -18.85
C GLY A 379 -11.31 -21.59 -19.10
N GLY A 380 -12.06 -21.81 -18.05
CA GLY A 380 -13.51 -22.02 -18.05
C GLY A 380 -14.07 -21.83 -16.64
N SER A 381 -15.34 -22.13 -16.44
CA SER A 381 -16.05 -21.88 -15.19
C SER A 381 -15.46 -22.55 -13.93
N THR A 382 -14.68 -23.62 -14.09
CA THR A 382 -14.05 -24.37 -12.98
C THR A 382 -12.55 -24.13 -12.82
N PHE A 383 -11.93 -23.54 -13.85
CA PHE A 383 -10.50 -23.23 -13.85
C PHE A 383 -10.28 -21.97 -14.66
N ASN A 384 -10.03 -20.87 -14.00
CA ASN A 384 -9.80 -19.58 -14.67
C ASN A 384 -8.90 -18.68 -13.82
N PRO A 385 -7.58 -18.82 -13.96
CA PRO A 385 -6.61 -18.10 -13.14
C PRO A 385 -6.67 -16.59 -13.34
N PHE A 386 -7.18 -16.10 -14.45
CA PHE A 386 -7.21 -14.68 -14.81
C PHE A 386 -8.59 -14.04 -14.76
N GLY A 387 -9.65 -14.80 -14.51
CA GLY A 387 -11.03 -14.36 -14.65
C GLY A 387 -11.60 -14.63 -16.08
N GLU A 388 -12.93 -14.67 -16.21
CA GLU A 388 -13.62 -14.91 -17.49
C GLU A 388 -13.76 -13.61 -18.28
N GLY A 389 -13.57 -13.69 -19.61
CA GLY A 389 -13.76 -12.57 -20.53
C GLY A 389 -12.75 -11.46 -20.34
N THR A 390 -13.09 -10.48 -19.52
CA THR A 390 -12.17 -9.44 -19.04
C THR A 390 -11.59 -9.91 -17.70
N GLY A 391 -10.26 -9.92 -17.59
CA GLY A 391 -9.55 -10.39 -16.42
C GLY A 391 -8.26 -9.59 -16.20
N GLN A 392 -7.38 -10.08 -15.34
CA GLN A 392 -6.14 -9.37 -14.98
C GLN A 392 -4.85 -10.13 -15.34
N GLY A 393 -4.92 -11.14 -16.23
CA GLY A 393 -3.72 -11.85 -16.71
C GLY A 393 -2.73 -11.00 -17.52
N TRP A 394 -3.06 -9.76 -17.81
CA TRP A 394 -2.11 -8.74 -18.26
C TRP A 394 -1.23 -8.25 -17.09
N TYR A 395 -1.68 -8.38 -15.85
CA TYR A 395 -1.08 -7.89 -14.64
C TYR A 395 -0.42 -9.03 -13.83
N ASP A 396 -1.16 -10.05 -13.47
CA ASP A 396 -0.77 -11.21 -12.67
C ASP A 396 -0.73 -12.49 -13.55
N ASN A 397 0.37 -12.73 -14.20
CA ASN A 397 0.62 -13.91 -14.98
C ASN A 397 2.06 -14.36 -14.75
N VAL A 398 2.25 -15.55 -14.24
CA VAL A 398 3.56 -16.17 -14.04
C VAL A 398 3.46 -17.68 -14.22
N ILE A 399 4.48 -18.28 -14.80
CA ILE A 399 4.60 -19.73 -14.93
C ILE A 399 6.02 -20.15 -14.58
N ALA A 400 6.21 -21.27 -13.88
CA ALA A 400 7.52 -21.79 -13.51
C ALA A 400 7.52 -23.31 -13.48
N VAL A 401 8.54 -23.92 -14.08
CA VAL A 401 8.76 -25.38 -14.06
C VAL A 401 9.43 -25.78 -12.75
N ASN A 402 8.95 -26.85 -12.10
CA ASN A 402 9.60 -27.40 -10.92
C ASN A 402 10.95 -28.03 -11.29
N PRO A 403 12.07 -27.53 -10.73
CA PRO A 403 13.40 -28.02 -11.11
C PRO A 403 13.70 -29.47 -10.71
N ALA A 404 12.81 -30.11 -9.94
CA ALA A 404 12.90 -31.55 -9.65
C ALA A 404 12.23 -32.44 -10.72
N ASN A 405 11.29 -31.88 -11.47
CA ASN A 405 10.52 -32.63 -12.46
C ASN A 405 9.90 -31.69 -13.51
N ASP A 406 10.42 -31.73 -14.74
CA ASP A 406 9.95 -30.87 -15.85
C ASP A 406 8.49 -31.11 -16.27
N ASP A 407 7.82 -32.16 -15.73
CA ASP A 407 6.37 -32.35 -15.91
C ASP A 407 5.52 -31.67 -14.84
N GLN A 408 6.14 -31.08 -13.83
CA GLN A 408 5.47 -30.34 -12.77
C GLN A 408 5.64 -28.83 -12.95
N VAL A 409 4.53 -28.12 -13.05
CA VAL A 409 4.48 -26.67 -13.32
C VAL A 409 3.62 -25.98 -12.28
N TYR A 410 4.09 -24.84 -11.81
CA TYR A 410 3.27 -23.86 -11.05
C TYR A 410 2.94 -22.68 -11.96
N MET A 411 1.69 -22.22 -11.90
CA MET A 411 1.20 -21.10 -12.66
C MET A 411 0.36 -20.20 -11.75
N GLY A 412 0.70 -18.92 -11.73
CA GLY A 412 0.02 -17.88 -10.97
C GLY A 412 -0.78 -16.95 -11.86
N GLY A 413 -1.92 -16.59 -11.36
CA GLY A 413 -2.78 -15.49 -11.71
C GLY A 413 -3.28 -14.91 -10.42
N THR A 414 -4.57 -14.68 -10.23
CA THR A 414 -5.15 -14.32 -8.93
C THR A 414 -4.88 -15.35 -7.85
N GLN A 415 -4.68 -16.61 -8.24
CA GLN A 415 -4.29 -17.72 -7.35
C GLN A 415 -3.18 -18.54 -7.99
N LEU A 416 -2.52 -19.38 -7.19
CA LEU A 416 -1.53 -20.32 -7.66
C LEU A 416 -2.18 -21.64 -8.03
N TYR A 417 -1.87 -22.14 -9.21
CA TYR A 417 -2.26 -23.45 -9.74
C TYR A 417 -1.02 -24.29 -10.00
N SER A 418 -1.22 -25.61 -10.07
CA SER A 418 -0.19 -26.56 -10.46
C SER A 418 -0.69 -27.49 -11.55
N TYR A 419 0.21 -27.97 -12.40
CA TYR A 419 -0.07 -28.89 -13.49
C TYR A 419 0.96 -30.00 -13.54
N SER A 420 0.51 -31.22 -13.83
CA SER A 420 1.33 -32.30 -14.42
C SER A 420 0.51 -33.10 -15.43
N SER A 421 1.17 -33.82 -16.33
CA SER A 421 0.48 -34.66 -17.32
C SER A 421 -0.43 -35.71 -16.69
N GLY A 422 -0.07 -36.20 -15.49
CA GLY A 422 -0.84 -37.20 -14.75
C GLY A 422 -2.03 -36.67 -13.97
N THR A 423 -2.01 -35.40 -13.54
CA THR A 423 -3.05 -34.82 -12.67
C THR A 423 -3.90 -33.75 -13.34
N GLY A 424 -3.44 -33.17 -14.47
CA GLY A 424 -4.00 -31.96 -15.04
C GLY A 424 -3.85 -30.76 -14.12
N TRP A 425 -4.56 -29.68 -14.38
CA TRP A 425 -4.56 -28.48 -13.57
C TRP A 425 -5.26 -28.68 -12.21
N LYS A 426 -4.63 -28.20 -11.15
CA LYS A 426 -5.14 -28.20 -9.77
C LYS A 426 -4.97 -26.84 -9.15
N LEU A 427 -5.94 -26.39 -8.37
CA LEU A 427 -5.82 -25.23 -7.51
C LEU A 427 -4.86 -25.58 -6.34
N THR A 428 -3.79 -24.82 -6.21
CA THR A 428 -2.75 -25.04 -5.18
C THR A 428 -2.99 -24.18 -3.94
N THR A 429 -3.52 -22.97 -4.11
CA THR A 429 -3.73 -22.02 -3.00
C THR A 429 -5.17 -21.53 -2.96
N VAL A 430 -5.60 -21.09 -1.77
CA VAL A 430 -6.96 -20.61 -1.53
C VAL A 430 -6.90 -19.25 -0.83
N TYR A 431 -7.15 -18.16 -1.54
CA TYR A 431 -7.06 -16.82 -0.94
C TYR A 431 -8.34 -16.39 -0.20
N PHE A 432 -9.49 -17.00 -0.49
CA PHE A 432 -10.76 -16.73 0.21
C PHE A 432 -10.87 -17.39 1.59
N SER A 433 -9.81 -18.05 2.07
CA SER A 433 -9.77 -18.66 3.40
C SER A 433 -9.10 -17.73 4.42
N ASP A 434 -9.17 -18.12 5.70
CA ASP A 434 -8.43 -17.45 6.76
C ASP A 434 -6.91 -17.51 6.49
N PRO A 435 -6.14 -16.42 6.69
CA PRO A 435 -4.69 -16.40 6.54
C PRO A 435 -3.92 -17.42 7.39
N SER A 436 -4.54 -18.00 8.42
CA SER A 436 -3.97 -19.12 9.17
C SER A 436 -4.05 -20.47 8.44
N ASN A 437 -4.80 -20.56 7.34
CA ASN A 437 -4.85 -21.76 6.50
C ASN A 437 -3.48 -21.97 5.84
N PRO A 438 -2.85 -23.16 5.96
CA PRO A 438 -1.53 -23.40 5.39
C PRO A 438 -1.49 -23.35 3.85
N TYR A 439 -2.62 -23.33 3.18
CA TYR A 439 -2.71 -23.15 1.72
C TYR A 439 -3.07 -21.72 1.31
N TRP A 440 -3.12 -20.80 2.27
CA TRP A 440 -3.40 -19.40 1.97
C TRP A 440 -2.15 -18.69 1.47
N ILE A 441 -2.30 -18.00 0.34
CA ILE A 441 -1.37 -16.98 -0.17
C ILE A 441 -2.23 -15.76 -0.52
N HIS A 442 -1.70 -14.57 -0.31
CA HIS A 442 -2.28 -13.33 -0.82
C HIS A 442 -2.42 -13.43 -2.35
N PRO A 443 -3.51 -12.93 -2.96
CA PRO A 443 -3.72 -13.03 -4.40
C PRO A 443 -2.68 -12.27 -5.24
N ASP A 444 -2.83 -12.39 -6.56
CA ASP A 444 -2.13 -11.67 -7.61
C ASP A 444 -0.63 -12.01 -7.67
N MET A 445 -0.33 -13.19 -8.26
CA MET A 445 1.01 -13.78 -8.33
C MET A 445 1.85 -13.14 -9.42
N HIS A 446 3.12 -12.80 -9.11
CA HIS A 446 4.02 -12.12 -10.05
C HIS A 446 5.32 -12.84 -10.32
N CYS A 447 5.83 -13.60 -9.36
CA CYS A 447 7.04 -14.38 -9.57
C CYS A 447 7.05 -15.66 -8.73
N VAL A 448 7.70 -16.69 -9.27
CA VAL A 448 7.96 -17.97 -8.60
C VAL A 448 9.45 -18.29 -8.78
N THR A 449 10.15 -18.53 -7.66
CA THR A 449 11.58 -18.81 -7.65
C THR A 449 11.86 -20.04 -6.80
N PHE A 450 12.68 -20.96 -7.30
CA PHE A 450 13.11 -22.14 -6.57
C PHE A 450 14.55 -21.98 -6.04
N ASN A 451 14.84 -22.65 -4.95
CA ASN A 451 16.22 -22.84 -4.50
C ASN A 451 16.88 -23.92 -5.36
N ASP A 452 18.05 -23.62 -5.93
CA ASP A 452 18.77 -24.54 -6.81
C ASP A 452 19.37 -25.75 -6.06
N LEU A 453 19.65 -25.62 -4.76
CA LEU A 453 20.14 -26.71 -3.90
C LEU A 453 19.03 -27.53 -3.25
N ASP A 454 17.89 -26.90 -2.96
CA ASP A 454 16.73 -27.57 -2.33
C ASP A 454 15.48 -27.39 -3.19
N LYS A 455 15.22 -28.37 -4.04
CA LYS A 455 14.08 -28.37 -4.97
C LYS A 455 12.70 -28.31 -4.29
N ASN A 456 12.63 -28.54 -2.99
CA ASN A 456 11.42 -28.35 -2.17
C ASN A 456 11.21 -26.90 -1.73
N GLU A 457 12.28 -26.09 -1.71
CA GLU A 457 12.19 -24.69 -1.31
C GLU A 457 11.78 -23.82 -2.50
N MET A 458 10.61 -23.23 -2.41
CA MET A 458 10.03 -22.34 -3.42
C MET A 458 9.52 -21.06 -2.77
N TYR A 459 9.79 -19.94 -3.39
CA TYR A 459 9.31 -18.61 -3.06
C TYR A 459 8.31 -18.12 -4.09
N VAL A 460 7.26 -17.47 -3.62
CA VAL A 460 6.22 -16.84 -4.45
C VAL A 460 6.14 -15.38 -4.06
N GLY A 461 6.27 -14.49 -5.02
CA GLY A 461 6.02 -13.06 -4.88
C GLY A 461 4.65 -12.69 -5.43
N CYS A 462 3.86 -11.94 -4.64
CA CYS A 462 2.51 -11.51 -4.97
C CYS A 462 2.27 -10.08 -4.45
N ASP A 463 1.03 -9.57 -4.55
CA ASP A 463 0.70 -8.23 -4.03
C ASP A 463 0.71 -8.15 -2.49
N GLY A 464 0.73 -9.27 -1.79
CA GLY A 464 0.91 -9.36 -0.34
C GLY A 464 2.35 -9.59 0.13
N GLY A 465 3.34 -9.57 -0.78
CA GLY A 465 4.76 -9.76 -0.46
C GLY A 465 5.30 -11.12 -0.83
N VAL A 466 6.13 -11.70 0.05
CA VAL A 466 6.84 -12.97 -0.17
C VAL A 466 6.20 -14.08 0.64
N PHE A 467 5.92 -15.20 -0.02
CA PHE A 467 5.48 -16.46 0.57
C PHE A 467 6.45 -17.57 0.23
N LYS A 468 6.58 -18.54 1.12
CA LYS A 468 7.56 -19.63 0.99
C LYS A 468 6.94 -20.99 1.33
N THR A 469 7.31 -22.01 0.58
CA THR A 469 7.14 -23.43 0.95
C THR A 469 8.48 -24.14 0.98
N ASN A 470 8.60 -25.18 1.80
CA ASN A 470 9.73 -26.13 1.82
C ASN A 470 9.25 -27.52 1.37
N LYS A 471 8.16 -27.62 0.63
CA LYS A 471 7.50 -28.86 0.23
C LYS A 471 7.00 -28.81 -1.23
N ALA A 472 7.58 -27.95 -2.07
CA ALA A 472 7.11 -27.78 -3.44
C ALA A 472 7.07 -29.08 -4.26
N PHE A 473 8.05 -29.96 -4.07
CA PHE A 473 8.13 -31.26 -4.73
C PHE A 473 7.39 -32.36 -3.95
N ASP A 474 7.69 -32.52 -2.66
CA ASP A 474 7.18 -33.60 -1.82
C ASP A 474 5.66 -33.57 -1.68
N ASN A 475 5.07 -32.38 -1.61
CA ASN A 475 3.63 -32.19 -1.42
C ASN A 475 2.93 -31.70 -2.69
N PHE A 476 3.55 -31.83 -3.88
CA PHE A 476 2.89 -31.49 -5.13
C PHE A 476 1.57 -32.28 -5.29
N PRO A 477 0.43 -31.73 -5.69
CA PRO A 477 0.22 -30.35 -6.16
C PRO A 477 -0.13 -29.31 -5.08
N ASN A 478 -0.21 -29.65 -3.80
CA ASN A 478 -0.71 -28.81 -2.72
C ASN A 478 0.31 -28.65 -1.57
N PRO A 479 1.43 -27.93 -1.76
CA PRO A 479 2.36 -27.63 -0.68
C PRO A 479 1.78 -26.55 0.25
N PRO A 480 2.08 -26.58 1.57
CA PRO A 480 1.75 -25.50 2.50
C PRO A 480 2.68 -24.31 2.31
N PHE A 481 2.17 -23.11 2.54
CA PHE A 481 2.92 -21.84 2.41
C PHE A 481 2.93 -21.04 3.71
N TYR A 482 3.96 -20.22 3.85
CA TYR A 482 4.15 -19.34 5.00
C TYR A 482 4.57 -17.94 4.53
N ALA A 483 3.89 -16.91 5.04
CA ALA A 483 4.25 -15.52 4.79
C ALA A 483 5.66 -15.21 5.31
N LYS A 484 6.46 -14.47 4.55
CA LYS A 484 7.84 -14.11 4.80
C LYS A 484 8.06 -12.61 4.67
N ASN A 485 7.26 -11.82 5.36
CA ASN A 485 7.21 -10.36 5.21
C ASN A 485 7.82 -9.59 6.40
N ARG A 486 8.43 -10.26 7.39
CA ARG A 486 8.97 -9.58 8.56
C ARG A 486 10.11 -8.62 8.18
N GLY A 487 9.91 -7.35 8.46
CA GLY A 487 10.85 -6.29 8.08
C GLY A 487 10.70 -5.83 6.62
N PHE A 488 9.86 -6.46 5.81
CA PHE A 488 9.66 -6.14 4.40
C PHE A 488 8.62 -5.02 4.23
N ALA A 489 9.00 -3.79 4.57
CA ALA A 489 8.11 -2.62 4.61
C ALA A 489 7.94 -2.00 3.21
N ILE A 490 7.12 -2.61 2.37
CA ILE A 490 6.86 -2.19 0.99
C ILE A 490 5.38 -1.93 0.68
N THR A 491 4.55 -1.75 1.70
CA THR A 491 3.13 -1.43 1.51
C THR A 491 2.94 -0.11 0.75
N GLN A 492 1.91 -0.08 -0.09
CA GLN A 492 1.59 1.05 -0.97
C GLN A 492 0.41 1.85 -0.39
N ALA A 493 0.73 2.84 0.46
CA ALA A 493 -0.29 3.67 1.11
C ALA A 493 -0.98 4.63 0.14
N TYR A 494 -2.31 4.69 0.17
CA TYR A 494 -3.10 5.77 -0.44
C TYR A 494 -3.28 6.94 0.53
N SER A 495 -3.49 6.65 1.81
CA SER A 495 -3.65 7.65 2.86
C SER A 495 -3.29 7.05 4.22
N MET A 496 -3.02 7.92 5.18
CA MET A 496 -2.84 7.53 6.57
C MET A 496 -3.51 8.50 7.51
N GLY A 497 -3.98 7.98 8.66
CA GLY A 497 -4.44 8.74 9.80
C GLY A 497 -3.60 8.43 11.04
N ALA A 498 -3.41 9.42 11.90
CA ALA A 498 -2.73 9.22 13.17
C ALA A 498 -3.53 9.80 14.32
N GLY A 499 -3.51 9.12 15.45
CA GLY A 499 -4.19 9.54 16.67
C GLY A 499 -3.31 10.40 17.58
N PRO A 500 -3.93 11.16 18.50
CA PRO A 500 -3.22 12.04 19.42
C PRO A 500 -2.37 11.26 20.43
N THR A 501 -2.45 9.97 20.45
CA THR A 501 -1.76 9.06 21.35
C THR A 501 -0.72 8.18 20.64
N GLY A 502 -0.46 8.43 19.34
CA GLY A 502 0.59 7.78 18.57
C GLY A 502 0.15 6.52 17.82
N GLU A 503 -1.13 6.17 17.84
CA GLU A 503 -1.70 5.16 16.96
C GLU A 503 -1.71 5.66 15.52
N VAL A 504 -1.49 4.76 14.56
CA VAL A 504 -1.61 5.05 13.13
C VAL A 504 -2.45 4.00 12.43
N VAL A 505 -3.24 4.46 11.47
CA VAL A 505 -3.97 3.64 10.52
C VAL A 505 -3.55 4.00 9.11
N CYS A 506 -3.55 3.04 8.21
CA CYS A 506 -3.13 3.25 6.84
C CYS A 506 -4.02 2.45 5.89
N GLY A 507 -4.53 3.10 4.87
CA GLY A 507 -5.16 2.42 3.74
C GLY A 507 -4.10 2.06 2.70
N ASN A 508 -3.95 0.76 2.40
CA ASN A 508 -2.91 0.25 1.51
C ASN A 508 -3.53 -0.43 0.30
N GLN A 509 -2.97 -0.17 -0.87
CA GLN A 509 -3.35 -0.89 -2.08
C GLN A 509 -3.16 -2.40 -1.86
N ASP A 510 -4.14 -3.20 -2.25
CA ASP A 510 -4.18 -4.67 -2.20
C ASP A 510 -4.06 -5.27 -0.78
N ASN A 511 -3.66 -4.50 0.24
CA ASN A 511 -3.36 -4.97 1.60
C ASN A 511 -4.30 -4.40 2.68
N GLY A 512 -5.42 -3.85 2.26
CA GLY A 512 -6.48 -3.38 3.12
C GLY A 512 -6.08 -2.21 4.02
N THR A 513 -6.88 -1.97 5.06
CA THR A 513 -6.56 -0.98 6.08
C THR A 513 -5.81 -1.63 7.23
N THR A 514 -4.63 -1.10 7.55
CA THR A 514 -3.74 -1.60 8.61
C THR A 514 -3.67 -0.63 9.78
N TYR A 515 -3.57 -1.17 10.99
CA TYR A 515 -3.45 -0.46 12.24
C TYR A 515 -2.18 -0.86 12.98
N VAL A 516 -1.37 0.12 13.38
CA VAL A 516 -0.17 -0.08 14.20
C VAL A 516 -0.31 0.70 15.51
N ASN A 517 -0.06 0.02 16.64
CA ASN A 517 -0.11 0.62 17.96
C ASN A 517 1.29 0.67 18.58
N PHE A 518 1.96 1.81 18.44
CA PHE A 518 3.30 2.01 18.98
C PHE A 518 3.39 2.04 20.51
N ARG A 519 2.26 2.14 21.21
CA ARG A 519 2.23 2.13 22.68
C ARG A 519 2.35 0.74 23.30
N GLN A 520 1.88 -0.28 22.57
CA GLN A 520 1.75 -1.63 23.11
C GLN A 520 2.81 -2.60 22.57
N SER A 521 3.54 -2.21 21.51
CA SER A 521 4.46 -3.12 20.84
C SER A 521 5.76 -2.41 20.50
N SER A 522 6.88 -3.03 20.81
CA SER A 522 8.20 -2.68 20.27
C SER A 522 8.35 -3.10 18.81
N THR A 523 7.39 -3.81 18.24
CA THR A 523 7.35 -4.22 16.86
C THR A 523 6.43 -3.29 16.05
N ARG A 524 6.77 -3.07 14.79
CA ARG A 524 5.98 -2.31 13.81
C ARG A 524 4.95 -3.20 13.13
N ALA A 525 4.61 -4.32 13.76
CA ALA A 525 3.62 -5.25 13.24
C ALA A 525 2.23 -4.62 13.25
N ALA A 526 1.60 -4.61 12.11
CA ALA A 526 0.25 -4.12 11.94
C ALA A 526 -0.78 -5.23 12.11
N LYS A 527 -1.98 -4.82 12.53
CA LYS A 527 -3.20 -5.61 12.39
C LYS A 527 -3.99 -5.08 11.18
N GLN A 528 -4.37 -5.94 10.28
CA GLN A 528 -5.34 -5.62 9.23
C GLN A 528 -6.73 -5.51 9.87
N ILE A 529 -7.42 -4.39 9.66
CA ILE A 529 -8.74 -4.09 10.23
C ILE A 529 -9.85 -4.03 9.17
N LEU A 530 -9.49 -4.01 7.89
CA LEU A 530 -10.37 -4.12 6.72
C LEU A 530 -9.58 -4.73 5.57
N GLY A 531 -10.19 -5.62 4.80
CA GLY A 531 -9.59 -6.22 3.59
C GLY A 531 -9.84 -5.41 2.31
N GLY A 532 -9.46 -5.96 1.16
CA GLY A 532 -9.51 -5.32 -0.15
C GLY A 532 -8.45 -4.23 -0.33
N ASP A 533 -8.67 -3.27 -1.24
CA ASP A 533 -7.86 -2.06 -1.30
C ASP A 533 -8.23 -1.12 -0.15
N GLY A 534 -7.41 -1.02 0.86
CA GLY A 534 -7.53 0.04 1.86
C GLY A 534 -7.19 1.38 1.21
N VAL A 535 -8.06 2.37 1.35
CA VAL A 535 -7.83 3.66 0.68
C VAL A 535 -7.64 4.80 1.67
N PHE A 536 -8.67 5.39 2.22
CA PHE A 536 -8.52 6.46 3.21
C PHE A 536 -8.72 5.94 4.64
N ALA A 537 -7.99 6.52 5.59
CA ALA A 537 -8.09 6.19 7.00
C ALA A 537 -7.80 7.41 7.88
N GLU A 538 -8.61 7.61 8.92
CA GLU A 538 -8.49 8.71 9.89
C GLU A 538 -8.73 8.20 11.31
N ILE A 539 -8.10 8.85 12.29
CA ILE A 539 -8.33 8.66 13.72
C ILE A 539 -8.83 9.97 14.31
N SER A 540 -9.91 9.93 15.08
CA SER A 540 -10.41 11.12 15.76
C SER A 540 -9.40 11.62 16.81
N THR A 541 -9.15 12.92 16.80
CA THR A 541 -8.37 13.60 17.84
C THR A 541 -9.19 13.88 19.10
N ILE A 542 -10.53 13.89 18.98
CA ILE A 542 -11.48 14.06 20.10
C ILE A 542 -11.63 12.73 20.86
N ASP A 543 -11.86 11.63 20.14
CA ASP A 543 -11.92 10.28 20.72
C ASP A 543 -10.96 9.33 20.00
N PRO A 544 -9.78 9.08 20.56
CA PRO A 544 -8.76 8.20 19.95
C PRO A 544 -9.18 6.73 19.76
N ASN A 545 -10.34 6.33 20.24
CA ASN A 545 -10.89 5.01 19.95
C ASN A 545 -11.70 4.98 18.64
N VAL A 546 -12.04 6.17 18.11
CA VAL A 546 -12.82 6.27 16.87
C VAL A 546 -11.89 6.29 15.67
N PHE A 547 -11.99 5.25 14.86
CA PHE A 547 -11.35 5.10 13.56
C PHE A 547 -12.39 5.16 12.46
N ILE A 548 -12.06 5.86 11.37
CA ILE A 548 -12.85 5.89 10.14
C ILE A 548 -11.93 5.45 9.02
N TYR A 549 -12.34 4.44 8.27
CA TYR A 549 -11.52 3.86 7.21
C TYR A 549 -12.39 3.30 6.10
N SER A 550 -11.80 3.14 4.92
CA SER A 550 -12.55 2.68 3.75
C SER A 550 -11.75 1.69 2.92
N SER A 551 -12.48 0.87 2.17
CA SER A 551 -11.95 0.18 1.01
C SER A 551 -12.38 0.89 -0.28
N GLN A 552 -12.01 0.33 -1.42
CA GLN A 552 -12.34 0.86 -2.75
C GLN A 552 -13.86 1.06 -2.93
N PHE A 553 -14.22 1.97 -3.83
CA PHE A 553 -15.60 2.26 -4.26
C PHE A 553 -16.57 2.70 -3.16
N GLY A 554 -16.06 3.35 -2.10
CA GLY A 554 -16.91 3.97 -1.08
C GLY A 554 -17.36 3.08 0.05
N ALA A 555 -16.78 1.90 0.23
CA ALA A 555 -17.06 1.07 1.39
C ALA A 555 -16.38 1.64 2.64
N MET A 556 -17.06 2.56 3.33
CA MET A 556 -16.58 3.23 4.54
C MET A 556 -17.04 2.54 5.80
N VAL A 557 -16.15 2.43 6.77
CA VAL A 557 -16.38 1.86 8.10
C VAL A 557 -16.02 2.88 9.17
N ARG A 558 -16.81 2.98 10.22
CA ARG A 558 -16.40 3.64 11.47
C ARG A 558 -16.41 2.66 12.63
N SER A 559 -15.45 2.78 13.50
CA SER A 559 -15.27 1.96 14.71
C SER A 559 -15.04 2.86 15.90
N ASN A 560 -15.61 2.55 17.06
CA ASN A 560 -15.37 3.22 18.34
C ASN A 560 -14.51 2.38 19.29
N ASN A 561 -13.84 1.38 18.78
CA ASN A 561 -12.99 0.46 19.55
C ASN A 561 -11.70 0.10 18.80
N LYS A 562 -11.09 1.09 18.12
CA LYS A 562 -9.80 0.96 17.42
C LYS A 562 -9.81 -0.11 16.31
N GLY A 563 -10.93 -0.23 15.59
CA GLY A 563 -11.04 -1.17 14.48
C GLY A 563 -11.28 -2.64 14.89
N VAL A 564 -11.45 -2.96 16.17
CA VAL A 564 -11.78 -4.35 16.62
C VAL A 564 -13.14 -4.78 16.10
N ALA A 565 -14.11 -3.87 16.11
CA ALA A 565 -15.38 -4.04 15.45
C ALA A 565 -15.78 -2.70 14.83
N GLY A 566 -16.29 -2.74 13.61
CA GLY A 566 -16.73 -1.57 12.88
C GLY A 566 -18.18 -1.70 12.45
N SER A 567 -18.87 -0.58 12.35
CA SER A 567 -20.15 -0.49 11.69
C SER A 567 -19.98 0.22 10.36
N TYR A 568 -20.62 -0.31 9.33
CA TYR A 568 -20.62 0.36 8.04
C TYR A 568 -21.34 1.69 8.13
N PHE A 569 -20.66 2.67 7.57
CA PHE A 569 -21.04 4.06 7.67
C PHE A 569 -21.78 4.55 6.42
N TYR A 570 -21.93 3.71 5.43
CA TYR A 570 -22.53 4.06 4.13
C TYR A 570 -24.06 3.98 4.08
N ASP A 571 -24.70 3.35 5.05
CA ASP A 571 -26.18 3.45 5.24
C ASP A 571 -26.66 4.90 5.35
N VAL A 572 -25.73 5.76 5.38
CA VAL A 572 -25.87 7.15 5.64
C VAL A 572 -25.72 7.97 4.40
N ALA A 573 -25.32 7.38 3.41
CA ALA A 573 -25.08 8.09 2.24
C ALA A 573 -26.36 8.21 1.46
N ILE A 574 -26.73 9.37 1.25
CA ILE A 574 -28.01 9.87 0.88
C ILE A 574 -28.19 9.77 -0.63
N ASP A 575 -29.15 8.98 -1.05
CA ASP A 575 -29.84 9.21 -2.31
C ASP A 575 -30.91 10.31 -2.07
N PRO A 576 -30.76 11.51 -2.64
CA PRO A 576 -31.79 12.53 -2.54
C PRO A 576 -33.11 12.11 -3.19
N ASN A 577 -33.14 11.00 -3.94
CA ASN A 577 -34.33 10.45 -4.59
C ASN A 577 -34.91 9.20 -3.90
N GLY A 578 -34.45 8.88 -2.67
CA GLY A 578 -35.08 7.85 -1.84
C GLY A 578 -34.52 6.44 -1.99
N GLY A 579 -33.37 6.24 -2.60
CA GLY A 579 -32.61 4.99 -2.62
C GLY A 579 -31.52 5.00 -1.55
N ASN A 580 -31.19 3.84 -0.99
CA ASN A 580 -30.21 3.66 0.10
C ASN A 580 -28.73 3.76 -0.37
N ASN A 581 -28.42 4.57 -1.40
CA ASN A 581 -27.06 4.63 -1.92
C ASN A 581 -26.61 6.07 -2.19
N PRO A 582 -25.56 6.59 -1.52
CA PRO A 582 -24.99 7.92 -1.74
C PRO A 582 -24.31 8.06 -3.06
N THR A 583 -24.08 6.95 -3.66
CA THR A 583 -23.35 6.84 -4.90
C THR A 583 -24.19 7.26 -6.12
N ARG A 584 -25.43 7.69 -5.96
CA ARG A 584 -26.31 8.07 -7.09
C ARG A 584 -26.67 9.54 -7.07
N CYS A 585 -26.04 10.31 -7.93
CA CYS A 585 -26.44 11.69 -8.22
C CYS A 585 -27.54 11.72 -9.29
N GLY A 586 -28.69 11.05 -9.06
CA GLY A 586 -29.86 11.19 -9.91
C GLY A 586 -29.85 10.49 -11.28
N GLY A 587 -29.00 9.48 -11.49
CA GLY A 587 -28.95 8.69 -12.74
C GLY A 587 -29.41 7.24 -12.54
N SER A 588 -30.12 6.69 -13.51
CA SER A 588 -30.68 5.31 -13.46
C SER A 588 -29.67 4.18 -13.72
N THR A 589 -28.39 4.47 -13.89
CA THR A 589 -27.35 3.49 -14.15
C THR A 589 -26.34 3.46 -13.02
N ALA A 590 -25.94 2.24 -12.63
CA ALA A 590 -25.22 1.88 -11.43
C ALA A 590 -23.70 2.20 -11.47
N GLN A 591 -23.29 3.39 -11.87
CA GLN A 591 -21.93 3.82 -11.63
C GLN A 591 -21.84 4.58 -10.32
N SER A 592 -20.90 4.18 -9.46
CA SER A 592 -20.70 4.85 -8.19
C SER A 592 -20.22 6.28 -8.42
N ASN A 593 -20.79 7.21 -7.70
CA ASN A 593 -20.37 8.61 -7.68
C ASN A 593 -19.15 8.83 -6.77
N ILE A 594 -18.59 7.77 -6.27
CA ILE A 594 -17.33 7.71 -5.52
C ILE A 594 -16.36 6.91 -6.39
N GLY A 595 -15.22 7.50 -6.72
CA GLY A 595 -14.17 6.83 -7.50
C GLY A 595 -13.58 5.61 -6.78
N PHE A 596 -12.66 4.92 -7.45
CA PHE A 596 -11.91 3.80 -6.87
C PHE A 596 -11.33 4.17 -5.50
N VAL A 597 -10.63 5.28 -5.39
CA VAL A 597 -10.17 5.84 -4.11
C VAL A 597 -11.27 6.74 -3.53
N THR A 598 -11.75 6.39 -2.35
CA THR A 598 -12.74 7.15 -1.59
C THR A 598 -12.03 8.14 -0.68
N ASN A 599 -11.83 9.35 -1.18
CA ASN A 599 -11.29 10.42 -0.36
C ASN A 599 -12.31 10.83 0.72
N PHE A 600 -11.84 11.08 1.93
CA PHE A 600 -12.63 11.75 2.98
C PHE A 600 -11.70 12.49 3.95
N TYR A 601 -12.25 13.38 4.75
CA TYR A 601 -11.49 14.24 5.65
C TYR A 601 -12.24 14.40 6.96
N LEU A 602 -11.56 14.12 8.06
CA LEU A 602 -12.06 14.34 9.41
C LEU A 602 -11.43 15.62 9.97
N GLU A 603 -12.23 16.65 10.10
CA GLU A 603 -11.79 17.94 10.62
C GLU A 603 -12.40 18.20 12.00
N GLU A 604 -11.56 18.29 13.00
CA GLU A 604 -11.95 18.46 14.39
C GLU A 604 -11.37 19.75 14.97
N THR A 605 -12.19 20.47 15.72
CA THR A 605 -11.80 21.73 16.33
C THR A 605 -12.17 21.80 17.81
N PHE A 606 -11.30 22.40 18.59
CA PHE A 606 -11.48 22.66 20.02
C PHE A 606 -11.73 24.16 20.32
N GLY A 607 -11.81 24.99 19.29
CA GLY A 607 -11.89 26.45 19.41
C GLY A 607 -13.04 27.13 18.68
N ALA A 608 -14.18 26.47 18.47
CA ALA A 608 -15.34 27.03 17.76
C ALA A 608 -16.06 28.11 18.60
N ARG A 609 -15.48 29.31 18.71
CA ARG A 609 -16.01 30.39 19.54
C ARG A 609 -17.36 30.92 19.09
N ASN A 610 -17.64 30.89 17.78
CA ASN A 610 -18.90 31.39 17.19
C ASN A 610 -19.94 30.28 17.00
N SER A 611 -19.85 29.21 17.79
CA SER A 611 -20.78 28.08 17.71
C SER A 611 -22.19 28.51 18.17
N ILE A 612 -23.20 28.24 17.35
CA ILE A 612 -24.63 28.34 17.75
C ILE A 612 -25.08 27.17 18.62
N ASP A 613 -24.35 26.04 18.58
CA ASP A 613 -24.56 24.95 19.52
C ASP A 613 -24.09 25.36 20.91
N SER A 614 -24.85 24.99 21.93
CA SER A 614 -24.53 25.33 23.30
C SER A 614 -24.75 24.16 24.24
N VAL A 615 -24.02 24.18 25.35
CA VAL A 615 -24.18 23.28 26.48
C VAL A 615 -24.55 24.06 27.73
N THR A 616 -25.26 23.41 28.64
CA THR A 616 -25.61 23.99 29.93
C THR A 616 -24.51 23.67 30.94
N PHE A 617 -23.95 24.69 31.56
CA PHE A 617 -23.06 24.53 32.70
C PHE A 617 -23.88 24.83 33.97
N THR A 618 -23.78 24.00 34.98
CA THR A 618 -24.38 24.23 36.31
C THR A 618 -23.23 24.49 37.30
N ALA A 619 -23.24 25.61 37.97
CA ALA A 619 -22.20 26.00 38.92
C ALA A 619 -22.22 25.10 40.16
N ASP A 620 -21.12 24.38 40.41
CA ASP A 620 -20.92 23.51 41.58
C ASP A 620 -20.54 24.31 42.84
N ARG A 621 -20.08 25.54 42.64
CA ARG A 621 -19.74 26.58 43.67
C ARG A 621 -20.09 27.97 43.13
N ALA A 622 -19.89 29.00 43.93
CA ALA A 622 -19.88 30.37 43.42
C ALA A 622 -18.64 30.62 42.55
N TYR A 623 -18.81 31.32 41.45
CA TYR A 623 -17.77 31.74 40.52
C TYR A 623 -17.84 33.24 40.26
N SER A 624 -16.72 33.88 40.04
CA SER A 624 -16.64 35.29 39.63
C SER A 624 -16.43 35.42 38.13
N ALA A 625 -16.88 36.52 37.53
CA ALA A 625 -16.56 36.88 36.17
C ALA A 625 -15.02 36.88 35.98
N GLY A 626 -14.54 36.32 34.87
CA GLY A 626 -13.12 36.11 34.58
C GLY A 626 -12.56 34.76 35.05
N GLU A 627 -13.27 34.01 35.89
CA GLU A 627 -12.85 32.67 36.26
C GLU A 627 -13.03 31.66 35.11
N ASN A 628 -12.14 30.67 35.08
CA ASN A 628 -12.19 29.57 34.12
C ASN A 628 -13.00 28.40 34.71
N ILE A 629 -13.98 27.94 33.95
CA ILE A 629 -14.78 26.75 34.24
C ILE A 629 -14.42 25.60 33.31
N LYS A 630 -14.73 24.38 33.73
CA LYS A 630 -14.68 23.15 32.91
C LYS A 630 -16.10 22.79 32.49
N ALA A 631 -16.38 22.88 31.21
CA ALA A 631 -17.64 22.48 30.63
C ALA A 631 -17.49 21.21 29.80
N THR A 632 -18.59 20.44 29.69
CA THR A 632 -18.59 19.22 28.87
C THR A 632 -19.36 19.46 27.57
N SER A 633 -18.69 19.28 26.45
CA SER A 633 -19.25 19.36 25.10
C SER A 633 -20.37 18.33 24.89
N ARG A 634 -21.21 18.55 23.89
CA ARG A 634 -22.17 17.56 23.39
C ARG A 634 -21.50 16.25 22.96
N LEU A 635 -20.26 16.34 22.50
CA LEU A 635 -19.40 15.18 22.16
C LEU A 635 -18.70 14.55 23.38
N LYS A 636 -19.11 14.96 24.62
CA LYS A 636 -18.58 14.46 25.90
C LYS A 636 -17.11 14.76 26.17
N TYR A 637 -16.54 15.74 25.46
CA TYR A 637 -15.19 16.21 25.68
C TYR A 637 -15.19 17.44 26.58
N VAL A 638 -14.24 17.54 27.53
CA VAL A 638 -14.15 18.66 28.48
C VAL A 638 -13.35 19.80 27.85
N PHE A 639 -13.89 21.02 27.90
CA PHE A 639 -13.21 22.22 27.45
C PHE A 639 -13.23 23.32 28.53
N THR A 640 -12.34 24.29 28.41
CA THR A 640 -12.27 25.42 29.33
C THR A 640 -12.97 26.62 28.73
N GLU A 641 -13.83 27.26 29.54
CA GLU A 641 -14.50 28.53 29.20
C GLU A 641 -14.22 29.57 30.29
N THR A 642 -14.01 30.82 29.90
CA THR A 642 -13.89 31.94 30.84
C THR A 642 -15.26 32.58 31.01
N LEU A 643 -15.71 32.70 32.26
CA LEU A 643 -16.98 33.31 32.58
C LEU A 643 -16.99 34.80 32.29
N ASN A 644 -18.07 35.30 31.72
CA ASN A 644 -18.29 36.75 31.51
C ASN A 644 -19.19 37.40 32.56
N GLN A 645 -19.66 36.61 33.53
CA GLN A 645 -20.54 37.06 34.64
C GLN A 645 -20.28 36.23 35.89
N ASP A 646 -20.67 36.74 37.05
CA ASP A 646 -20.70 35.99 38.31
C ASP A 646 -21.80 34.94 38.27
N LEU A 647 -21.55 33.77 38.92
CA LEU A 647 -22.55 32.70 39.07
C LEU A 647 -22.66 32.33 40.55
N ALA A 648 -23.89 32.20 41.07
CA ALA A 648 -24.13 31.57 42.35
C ALA A 648 -24.05 30.04 42.22
N GLN A 649 -23.79 29.36 43.35
CA GLN A 649 -23.88 27.90 43.39
C GLN A 649 -25.25 27.43 42.98
N GLY A 650 -25.30 26.43 42.07
CA GLY A 650 -26.53 25.85 41.48
C GLY A 650 -27.10 26.66 40.29
N GLU A 651 -26.56 27.84 39.99
CA GLU A 651 -27.00 28.62 38.85
C GLU A 651 -26.57 27.99 37.54
N GLN A 652 -27.39 28.14 36.51
CA GLN A 652 -27.16 27.56 35.18
C GLN A 652 -26.95 28.64 34.13
N ILE A 653 -25.93 28.47 33.32
CA ILE A 653 -25.72 29.28 32.12
C ILE A 653 -25.57 28.42 30.88
N ARG A 654 -25.96 28.98 29.74
CA ARG A 654 -25.66 28.39 28.42
C ARG A 654 -24.39 28.99 27.87
N ILE A 655 -23.45 28.12 27.52
CA ILE A 655 -22.18 28.49 26.92
C ILE A 655 -22.01 27.82 25.55
N ALA A 656 -21.35 28.51 24.65
CA ALA A 656 -21.10 27.95 23.30
C ALA A 656 -20.29 26.63 23.36
N ASP A 657 -20.76 25.60 22.67
CA ASP A 657 -20.01 24.36 22.54
C ASP A 657 -18.85 24.57 21.55
N ARG A 658 -17.63 24.58 22.07
CA ARG A 658 -16.40 24.84 21.30
C ARG A 658 -15.86 23.64 20.57
N ILE A 659 -16.35 22.44 20.86
CA ILE A 659 -15.84 21.18 20.30
C ILE A 659 -16.70 20.78 19.13
N LYS A 660 -16.09 20.63 17.97
CA LYS A 660 -16.76 20.18 16.75
C LYS A 660 -15.99 19.06 16.10
N SER A 661 -16.70 18.07 15.59
CA SER A 661 -16.20 17.06 14.67
C SER A 661 -17.00 17.15 13.38
N ARG A 662 -16.34 17.26 12.24
CA ARG A 662 -16.97 17.31 10.92
C ARG A 662 -16.27 16.36 9.99
N PHE A 663 -17.03 15.48 9.42
CA PHE A 663 -16.56 14.55 8.43
C PHE A 663 -17.02 14.99 7.04
N TYR A 664 -16.09 15.18 6.14
CA TYR A 664 -16.33 15.62 4.77
C TYR A 664 -16.15 14.46 3.80
N LEU A 665 -17.12 14.28 2.90
CA LEU A 665 -17.10 13.25 1.87
C LEU A 665 -17.19 13.88 0.48
N PRO A 666 -16.09 13.99 -0.25
CA PRO A 666 -16.06 14.29 -1.68
C PRO A 666 -16.74 13.21 -2.51
N THR A 667 -17.58 13.63 -3.45
CA THR A 667 -18.20 12.74 -4.44
C THR A 667 -18.23 13.44 -5.80
N THR A 668 -18.42 12.72 -6.87
CA THR A 668 -18.60 13.33 -8.20
C THR A 668 -19.82 14.25 -8.30
N CYS A 669 -20.72 14.19 -7.32
CA CYS A 669 -21.92 15.04 -7.24
C CYS A 669 -21.75 16.27 -6.35
N GLY A 670 -20.64 16.40 -5.66
CA GLY A 670 -20.40 17.51 -4.76
C GLY A 670 -19.74 17.15 -3.45
N LEU A 671 -19.70 18.11 -2.56
CA LEU A 671 -19.14 17.96 -1.22
C LEU A 671 -20.24 17.71 -0.19
N TRP A 672 -20.13 16.62 0.54
CA TRP A 672 -21.00 16.27 1.65
C TRP A 672 -20.28 16.43 3.00
N MET A 673 -21.04 16.67 4.06
CA MET A 673 -20.52 16.82 5.43
C MET A 673 -21.50 16.21 6.44
N THR A 674 -20.97 15.60 7.50
CA THR A 674 -21.75 15.23 8.69
C THR A 674 -21.05 15.72 9.97
N PRO A 675 -21.80 16.28 10.93
CA PRO A 675 -21.30 16.58 12.26
C PRO A 675 -21.45 15.40 13.24
N ASP A 676 -22.01 14.28 12.80
CA ASP A 676 -22.47 13.18 13.66
C ASP A 676 -21.54 11.94 13.62
N VAL A 677 -20.34 12.09 13.07
CA VAL A 677 -19.42 10.94 12.88
C VAL A 677 -19.03 10.26 14.19
N LEU A 678 -18.99 11.01 15.30
CA LEU A 678 -18.71 10.49 16.64
C LEU A 678 -19.97 10.03 17.41
N ASP A 679 -21.16 10.22 16.86
CA ASP A 679 -22.41 9.71 17.46
C ASP A 679 -22.73 8.30 16.96
N PHE A 680 -22.39 7.30 17.75
CA PHE A 680 -22.68 5.88 17.46
C PHE A 680 -24.09 5.44 17.89
N GLY A 681 -24.79 6.25 18.67
CA GLY A 681 -26.14 5.93 19.17
C GLY A 681 -27.28 6.40 18.26
N GLY A 682 -26.99 7.31 17.35
CA GLY A 682 -27.97 7.95 16.47
C GLY A 682 -27.81 7.59 14.98
N THR A 683 -28.78 8.03 14.22
CA THR A 683 -28.68 8.03 12.75
C THR A 683 -27.86 9.25 12.33
N THR A 684 -26.79 9.03 11.58
CA THR A 684 -25.94 10.08 11.05
C THR A 684 -26.70 10.96 10.07
N ARG A 685 -26.66 12.28 10.27
CA ARG A 685 -27.26 13.28 9.37
C ARG A 685 -26.22 13.74 8.37
N TRP A 686 -26.61 13.85 7.09
CA TRP A 686 -25.71 14.34 6.05
C TRP A 686 -26.22 15.61 5.40
N PHE A 687 -25.30 16.52 5.13
CA PHE A 687 -25.55 17.81 4.53
C PHE A 687 -24.68 17.99 3.30
N ARG A 688 -25.28 18.31 2.16
CA ARG A 688 -24.55 18.59 0.94
C ARG A 688 -24.18 20.08 0.90
N LEU A 689 -22.89 20.36 1.05
CA LEU A 689 -22.40 21.75 1.07
C LEU A 689 -22.32 22.36 -0.33
N ARG A 690 -22.08 21.56 -1.36
CA ARG A 690 -21.96 22.04 -2.73
C ARG A 690 -22.36 20.95 -3.73
N THR A 691 -22.98 21.37 -4.86
CA THR A 691 -23.28 20.53 -6.04
C THR A 691 -22.43 20.94 -7.22
N GLY A 692 -22.37 20.08 -8.26
CA GLY A 692 -21.73 20.40 -9.54
C GLY A 692 -20.22 20.55 -9.45
N VAL A 693 -19.61 19.96 -8.41
CA VAL A 693 -18.16 19.90 -8.21
C VAL A 693 -17.75 18.44 -7.95
N ASN A 694 -16.52 18.11 -8.29
CA ASN A 694 -15.87 16.83 -7.96
C ASN A 694 -14.65 17.14 -7.07
N PRO A 695 -14.87 17.28 -5.74
CA PRO A 695 -13.79 17.72 -4.86
C PRO A 695 -12.68 16.67 -4.74
N ARG A 696 -11.43 17.13 -4.54
CA ARG A 696 -10.24 16.30 -4.37
C ARG A 696 -9.59 16.48 -3.01
N ALA A 697 -9.50 17.71 -2.53
CA ALA A 697 -8.96 18.06 -1.24
C ALA A 697 -9.94 18.90 -0.44
N VAL A 698 -9.89 18.76 0.89
CA VAL A 698 -10.68 19.55 1.85
C VAL A 698 -9.79 19.89 3.04
N THR A 699 -9.88 21.12 3.53
CA THR A 699 -9.24 21.53 4.77
C THR A 699 -10.10 22.57 5.48
N GLN A 700 -10.14 22.54 6.81
CA GLN A 700 -10.97 23.40 7.64
C GLN A 700 -10.08 24.27 8.57
N THR A 701 -10.48 25.51 8.77
CA THR A 701 -9.82 26.38 9.75
C THR A 701 -9.96 25.85 11.18
N THR A 702 -8.98 26.11 12.03
CA THR A 702 -8.94 25.60 13.42
C THR A 702 -10.12 26.08 14.28
N ASN A 703 -10.74 27.22 13.93
CA ASN A 703 -11.97 27.66 14.57
C ASN A 703 -13.24 26.97 14.05
N GLY A 704 -13.13 26.13 13.02
CA GLY A 704 -14.22 25.37 12.43
C GLY A 704 -15.21 26.18 11.60
N ASP A 705 -15.00 27.48 11.36
CA ASP A 705 -15.98 28.33 10.69
C ASP A 705 -15.85 28.36 9.17
N THR A 706 -14.67 28.07 8.64
CA THR A 706 -14.38 28.13 7.21
C THR A 706 -13.83 26.82 6.72
N VAL A 707 -14.33 26.34 5.58
CA VAL A 707 -13.79 25.20 4.86
C VAL A 707 -13.33 25.61 3.46
N TYR A 708 -12.14 25.13 3.08
CA TYR A 708 -11.62 25.20 1.73
C TYR A 708 -11.69 23.82 1.09
N TYR A 709 -12.04 23.75 -0.19
CA TYR A 709 -12.03 22.52 -0.96
C TYR A 709 -11.71 22.78 -2.42
N SER A 710 -11.08 21.80 -3.08
CA SER A 710 -10.70 21.90 -4.49
C SER A 710 -11.62 21.12 -5.41
N SER A 711 -11.70 21.52 -6.67
CA SER A 711 -12.32 20.75 -7.76
C SER A 711 -11.68 21.15 -9.09
N GLY A 712 -10.95 20.24 -9.74
CA GLY A 712 -10.10 20.59 -10.88
C GLY A 712 -9.07 21.65 -10.49
N SER A 713 -8.97 22.71 -11.25
CA SER A 713 -8.13 23.88 -10.98
C SER A 713 -8.77 24.94 -10.08
N ASN A 714 -9.96 24.68 -9.54
CA ASN A 714 -10.67 25.63 -8.70
C ASN A 714 -10.48 25.31 -7.22
N VAL A 715 -10.41 26.35 -6.40
CA VAL A 715 -10.54 26.28 -4.95
C VAL A 715 -11.77 27.04 -4.52
N PHE A 716 -12.55 26.45 -3.64
CA PHE A 716 -13.75 27.04 -3.05
C PHE A 716 -13.50 27.34 -1.58
N ARG A 717 -14.02 28.48 -1.11
CA ARG A 717 -14.02 28.86 0.29
C ARG A 717 -15.46 29.05 0.75
N THR A 718 -15.90 28.27 1.73
CA THR A 718 -17.22 28.41 2.38
C THR A 718 -17.02 28.87 3.80
N ILE A 719 -17.70 29.93 4.21
CA ILE A 719 -17.61 30.55 5.54
C ILE A 719 -18.93 30.43 6.30
N GLY A 720 -18.92 30.63 7.63
CA GLY A 720 -20.10 30.66 8.47
C GLY A 720 -20.64 29.28 8.86
N LEU A 721 -19.79 28.22 8.83
CA LEU A 721 -20.20 26.89 9.23
C LEU A 721 -20.63 26.80 10.70
N ASN A 722 -20.07 27.63 11.58
CA ASN A 722 -20.40 27.64 13.01
C ASN A 722 -21.74 28.35 13.31
N SER A 723 -22.16 29.24 12.42
CA SER A 723 -23.43 29.97 12.53
C SER A 723 -24.57 29.34 11.69
N THR A 724 -24.28 28.26 10.96
CA THR A 724 -25.29 27.55 10.16
C THR A 724 -25.97 26.48 11.01
N PRO A 725 -27.34 26.52 11.12
CA PRO A 725 -28.06 25.46 11.82
C PRO A 725 -28.09 24.18 10.98
N PHE A 726 -27.46 23.14 11.47
CA PHE A 726 -27.55 21.79 10.92
C PHE A 726 -28.69 21.02 11.61
N ASP A 727 -29.94 21.40 11.31
CA ASP A 727 -31.13 20.85 11.96
C ASP A 727 -31.63 19.58 11.25
N SER A 728 -31.96 18.55 12.04
CA SER A 728 -32.52 17.28 11.58
C SER A 728 -33.88 17.41 10.86
N ALA A 729 -34.64 18.47 11.15
CA ALA A 729 -35.91 18.72 10.48
C ALA A 729 -35.77 19.02 8.98
N LEU A 730 -34.59 19.37 8.55
CA LEU A 730 -34.26 19.72 7.17
C LEU A 730 -33.70 18.57 6.35
N VAL A 731 -33.42 17.40 6.97
CA VAL A 731 -32.93 16.19 6.33
C VAL A 731 -33.90 15.06 6.56
N ARG A 732 -34.80 14.83 5.62
CA ARG A 732 -35.70 13.67 5.67
C ARG A 732 -35.14 12.52 4.84
N ARG A 733 -35.14 11.33 5.42
CA ARG A 733 -34.97 10.07 4.68
C ARG A 733 -36.20 9.87 3.79
N GLY A 734 -35.99 9.68 2.49
CA GLY A 734 -36.99 9.15 1.59
C GLY A 734 -38.14 10.08 1.20
N GLY A 735 -37.90 11.36 0.96
CA GLY A 735 -38.94 12.29 0.48
C GLY A 735 -38.42 13.32 -0.50
N THR A 736 -39.32 13.85 -1.33
CA THR A 736 -39.08 14.87 -2.38
C THR A 736 -38.70 16.26 -1.85
N GLN A 737 -38.26 16.39 -0.60
CA GLN A 737 -37.94 17.69 0.00
C GLN A 737 -36.48 18.12 -0.32
N PRO A 738 -36.24 19.42 -0.54
CA PRO A 738 -34.91 19.92 -0.85
C PRO A 738 -33.94 19.68 0.29
N VAL A 739 -32.78 19.20 -0.05
CA VAL A 739 -31.62 19.01 0.85
C VAL A 739 -31.14 20.42 1.29
N LEU A 740 -30.63 20.54 2.52
CA LEU A 740 -30.26 21.80 3.18
C LEU A 740 -29.21 22.66 2.41
N TRP A 741 -28.51 22.10 1.42
CA TRP A 741 -27.54 22.85 0.63
C TRP A 741 -28.15 24.07 -0.09
N ASP A 742 -29.47 24.06 -0.39
CA ASP A 742 -30.18 25.21 -0.99
C ASP A 742 -30.26 26.41 -0.02
N LYS A 743 -30.03 26.20 1.27
CA LYS A 743 -29.98 27.25 2.29
C LYS A 743 -28.60 27.73 2.67
N MET A 744 -27.53 26.94 2.39
CA MET A 744 -26.16 27.43 2.43
C MET A 744 -25.86 28.19 1.14
N GLN A 745 -26.48 29.35 1.02
CA GLN A 745 -26.54 30.18 -0.19
C GLN A 745 -25.16 30.39 -0.84
N PRO A 746 -25.12 30.58 -2.18
CA PRO A 746 -23.92 30.99 -2.91
C PRO A 746 -23.18 32.19 -2.31
N ALA A 747 -23.84 33.01 -1.54
CA ALA A 747 -23.27 34.17 -0.86
C ALA A 747 -22.23 33.81 0.21
N GLN A 748 -22.22 32.58 0.73
CA GLN A 748 -21.24 32.11 1.71
C GLN A 748 -20.05 31.34 1.06
N THR A 749 -20.16 31.05 -0.23
CA THR A 749 -19.11 30.31 -0.96
C THR A 749 -18.52 31.14 -2.07
N THR A 750 -17.20 31.36 -2.01
CA THR A 750 -16.42 32.00 -3.06
C THR A 750 -15.61 30.97 -3.84
N GLN A 751 -15.62 31.08 -5.16
CA GLN A 751 -14.80 30.25 -6.05
C GLN A 751 -13.59 31.06 -6.53
N TYR A 752 -12.43 30.43 -6.52
CA TYR A 752 -11.18 30.97 -7.03
C TYR A 752 -10.64 30.00 -8.09
N THR A 753 -10.40 30.49 -9.30
CA THR A 753 -9.78 29.69 -10.37
C THR A 753 -8.29 29.92 -10.35
N LEU A 754 -7.52 28.86 -10.12
CA LEU A 754 -6.07 28.90 -10.04
C LEU A 754 -5.47 28.70 -11.44
N ASN A 755 -4.38 29.39 -11.71
CA ASN A 755 -3.63 29.18 -12.95
C ASN A 755 -2.73 27.95 -12.80
N THR A 756 -3.29 26.76 -12.95
CA THR A 756 -2.57 25.48 -12.87
C THR A 756 -2.26 24.87 -14.24
N GLY A 757 -2.54 25.57 -15.33
CA GLY A 757 -2.54 25.01 -16.69
C GLY A 757 -3.64 23.99 -16.97
N GLY A 758 -4.67 23.92 -16.09
CA GLY A 758 -5.75 22.92 -16.20
C GLY A 758 -5.53 21.68 -15.35
N ARG A 759 -4.37 21.54 -14.70
CA ARG A 759 -4.07 20.42 -13.78
C ARG A 759 -4.83 20.55 -12.47
N VAL A 760 -5.00 19.43 -11.77
CA VAL A 760 -5.86 19.30 -10.59
C VAL A 760 -5.14 19.77 -9.33
N VAL A 761 -5.85 20.52 -8.47
CA VAL A 761 -5.43 20.80 -7.10
C VAL A 761 -5.81 19.58 -6.25
N GLU A 762 -4.80 18.78 -5.89
CA GLU A 762 -4.97 17.49 -5.19
C GLU A 762 -4.81 17.59 -3.68
N GLY A 763 -4.06 18.57 -3.17
CA GLY A 763 -3.87 18.84 -1.75
C GLY A 763 -4.19 20.29 -1.39
N LEU A 764 -4.75 20.49 -0.20
CA LEU A 764 -5.01 21.81 0.41
C LEU A 764 -4.67 21.77 1.89
N TYR A 765 -4.02 22.81 2.37
CA TYR A 765 -3.76 22.97 3.80
C TYR A 765 -3.92 24.41 4.24
N VAL A 766 -4.76 24.66 5.24
CA VAL A 766 -4.90 25.97 5.88
C VAL A 766 -4.01 26.07 7.11
N ASP A 767 -3.27 27.16 7.23
CA ASP A 767 -2.45 27.44 8.40
C ASP A 767 -3.29 27.43 9.69
N ARG A 768 -2.83 26.69 10.69
CA ARG A 768 -3.53 26.53 11.97
C ARG A 768 -3.71 27.85 12.73
N ASN A 769 -2.80 28.80 12.51
CA ASN A 769 -2.78 30.09 13.21
C ASN A 769 -3.32 31.25 12.36
N ASN A 770 -3.42 31.06 11.02
CA ASN A 770 -3.90 32.09 10.10
C ASN A 770 -4.90 31.52 9.09
N PRO A 771 -6.21 31.70 9.27
CA PRO A 771 -7.24 31.15 8.40
C PRO A 771 -7.21 31.69 6.95
N ASN A 772 -6.43 32.73 6.68
CA ASN A 772 -6.26 33.33 5.35
C ASN A 772 -5.01 32.83 4.63
N HIS A 773 -4.13 32.08 5.31
CA HIS A 773 -2.93 31.48 4.74
C HIS A 773 -3.24 30.05 4.35
N VAL A 774 -3.25 29.76 3.05
CA VAL A 774 -3.56 28.44 2.50
C VAL A 774 -2.54 28.05 1.44
N LEU A 775 -2.08 26.79 1.48
CA LEU A 775 -1.32 26.15 0.41
C LEU A 775 -2.25 25.29 -0.46
N ALA A 776 -1.94 25.23 -1.74
CA ALA A 776 -2.55 24.33 -2.71
C ALA A 776 -1.46 23.55 -3.44
N ALA A 777 -1.53 22.23 -3.36
CA ALA A 777 -0.66 21.29 -4.08
C ALA A 777 -1.30 20.90 -5.41
N VAL A 778 -0.56 21.03 -6.49
CA VAL A 778 -1.01 20.76 -7.86
C VAL A 778 -0.40 19.45 -8.35
N ALA A 779 -1.26 18.47 -8.62
CA ALA A 779 -0.88 17.19 -9.20
C ALA A 779 -0.53 17.32 -10.70
N GLY A 780 0.06 16.25 -11.23
CA GLY A 780 0.48 16.17 -12.62
C GLY A 780 1.83 16.81 -12.91
N TYR A 781 2.55 16.22 -13.85
CA TYR A 781 3.70 16.86 -14.46
C TYR A 781 3.23 18.09 -15.25
N SER A 782 4.15 18.97 -15.62
CA SER A 782 3.82 20.12 -16.46
C SER A 782 4.67 20.14 -17.73
N ALA A 783 4.02 20.10 -18.88
CA ALA A 783 4.71 20.27 -20.19
C ALA A 783 5.19 21.71 -20.42
N ALA A 784 4.56 22.68 -19.74
CA ALA A 784 4.80 24.12 -19.90
C ALA A 784 5.48 24.79 -18.70
N SER A 785 6.04 24.00 -17.76
CA SER A 785 6.64 24.50 -16.50
C SER A 785 5.66 25.32 -15.63
N GLY A 786 4.42 24.87 -15.55
CA GLY A 786 3.40 25.50 -14.71
C GLY A 786 3.59 25.20 -13.22
N PRO A 787 2.87 25.91 -12.33
CA PRO A 787 3.04 25.84 -10.88
C PRO A 787 2.69 24.47 -10.30
N HIS A 788 3.44 24.02 -9.29
CA HIS A 788 3.17 22.83 -8.52
C HIS A 788 2.70 23.14 -7.09
N VAL A 789 3.06 24.32 -6.56
CA VAL A 789 2.59 24.79 -5.26
C VAL A 789 2.14 26.24 -5.36
N LEU A 790 0.91 26.50 -4.93
CA LEU A 790 0.33 27.84 -4.90
C LEU A 790 0.01 28.24 -3.46
N ARG A 791 0.17 29.53 -3.13
CA ARG A 791 -0.09 30.08 -1.80
C ARG A 791 -1.00 31.28 -1.87
N THR A 792 -1.95 31.39 -0.95
CA THR A 792 -2.67 32.62 -0.64
C THR A 792 -2.38 33.09 0.80
N LEU A 793 -2.32 34.39 1.02
CA LEU A 793 -2.22 35.02 2.34
C LEU A 793 -3.46 35.87 2.69
N ASN A 794 -4.45 35.89 1.82
CA ASN A 794 -5.68 36.69 1.95
C ASN A 794 -6.95 35.87 1.71
N GLY A 795 -6.93 34.60 2.10
CA GLY A 795 -8.11 33.74 2.06
C GLY A 795 -8.58 33.37 0.65
N GLY A 796 -7.69 33.38 -0.33
CA GLY A 796 -7.95 32.99 -1.70
C GLY A 796 -8.14 34.17 -2.68
N ALA A 797 -8.20 35.41 -2.20
CA ALA A 797 -8.40 36.55 -3.08
C ALA A 797 -7.27 36.73 -4.13
N THR A 798 -6.04 36.38 -3.74
CA THR A 798 -4.91 36.25 -4.67
C THR A 798 -4.12 35.00 -4.35
N TRP A 799 -3.58 34.36 -5.40
CA TRP A 799 -2.69 33.19 -5.29
C TRP A 799 -1.36 33.48 -5.95
N THR A 800 -0.29 33.09 -5.29
CA THR A 800 1.08 33.26 -5.71
C THR A 800 1.70 31.91 -5.98
N ASP A 801 2.41 31.75 -7.09
CA ASP A 801 3.23 30.58 -7.35
C ASP A 801 4.46 30.59 -6.43
N VAL A 802 4.58 29.55 -5.63
CA VAL A 802 5.68 29.32 -4.69
C VAL A 802 6.39 27.99 -4.97
N THR A 803 6.31 27.52 -6.22
CA THR A 803 7.03 26.34 -6.71
C THR A 803 8.54 26.47 -6.61
N GLY A 804 9.06 27.71 -6.74
CA GLY A 804 10.49 27.99 -6.58
C GLY A 804 11.38 27.09 -7.45
N ASN A 805 12.34 26.43 -6.80
CA ASN A 805 13.26 25.48 -7.43
C ASN A 805 12.80 24.00 -7.32
N LEU A 806 11.55 23.74 -6.92
CA LEU A 806 11.01 22.38 -6.89
C LEU A 806 11.10 21.75 -8.29
N PRO A 807 11.56 20.50 -8.43
CA PRO A 807 11.52 19.81 -9.72
C PRO A 807 10.12 19.80 -10.35
N ASN A 808 10.06 19.67 -11.67
CA ASN A 808 8.79 19.42 -12.36
C ASN A 808 8.25 18.05 -11.98
N VAL A 809 7.44 17.99 -10.92
CA VAL A 809 6.97 16.75 -10.32
C VAL A 809 5.55 16.93 -9.76
N PRO A 810 4.66 15.94 -9.88
CA PRO A 810 3.35 15.99 -9.24
C PRO A 810 3.48 16.19 -7.72
N VAL A 811 2.71 17.13 -7.17
CA VAL A 811 2.61 17.36 -5.72
C VAL A 811 1.23 16.91 -5.26
N TYR A 812 1.20 15.96 -4.32
CA TYR A 812 -0.02 15.28 -3.92
C TYR A 812 -0.66 15.82 -2.65
N ASP A 813 0.17 16.24 -1.71
CA ASP A 813 -0.28 16.76 -0.42
C ASP A 813 0.71 17.79 0.13
N CYS A 814 0.24 18.66 1.03
CA CYS A 814 1.05 19.74 1.57
C CYS A 814 0.67 20.07 3.02
N VAL A 815 1.63 20.60 3.76
CA VAL A 815 1.46 21.06 5.15
C VAL A 815 2.19 22.39 5.36
N ILE A 816 1.58 23.30 6.10
CA ILE A 816 2.24 24.45 6.72
C ILE A 816 2.55 24.08 8.16
N ASP A 817 3.80 24.21 8.58
CA ASP A 817 4.20 23.88 9.95
C ASP A 817 3.49 24.78 10.97
N ALA A 818 2.78 24.17 11.89
CA ALA A 818 2.02 24.88 12.92
C ALA A 818 2.91 25.75 13.84
N ASN A 819 4.20 25.43 13.97
CA ASN A 819 5.17 26.16 14.78
C ASN A 819 5.86 27.29 14.02
N ASN A 820 5.94 27.20 12.69
CA ASN A 820 6.55 28.22 11.83
C ASN A 820 5.85 28.30 10.46
N PRO A 821 5.03 29.32 10.19
CA PRO A 821 4.24 29.45 8.97
C PRO A 821 5.07 29.67 7.68
N ASN A 822 6.40 29.81 7.76
CA ASN A 822 7.29 29.83 6.60
C ASN A 822 7.84 28.44 6.23
N ASN A 823 7.64 27.45 7.10
CA ASN A 823 8.01 26.07 6.81
C ASN A 823 6.89 25.37 6.06
N TYR A 824 7.18 24.92 4.84
CA TYR A 824 6.26 24.12 4.03
C TYR A 824 6.85 22.73 3.79
N ILE A 825 6.02 21.72 3.86
CA ILE A 825 6.38 20.33 3.58
C ILE A 825 5.40 19.80 2.52
N VAL A 826 5.92 19.18 1.46
CA VAL A 826 5.12 18.62 0.38
C VAL A 826 5.49 17.17 0.10
N GLY A 827 4.46 16.36 -0.15
CA GLY A 827 4.59 14.99 -0.66
C GLY A 827 4.48 14.97 -2.19
N THR A 828 5.45 14.35 -2.83
CA THR A 828 5.58 14.34 -4.30
C THR A 828 5.74 12.93 -4.86
N GLU A 829 5.77 12.79 -6.17
CA GLU A 829 6.06 11.51 -6.85
C GLU A 829 7.48 11.00 -6.55
N ILE A 830 8.41 11.86 -6.18
CA ILE A 830 9.80 11.49 -5.84
C ILE A 830 10.13 11.78 -4.37
N GLY A 831 9.16 11.60 -3.48
CA GLY A 831 9.32 11.72 -2.03
C GLY A 831 8.92 13.09 -1.48
N VAL A 832 9.63 13.52 -0.45
CA VAL A 832 9.30 14.71 0.35
C VAL A 832 10.27 15.85 0.07
N PHE A 833 9.71 17.04 -0.13
CA PHE A 833 10.46 18.29 -0.17
C PHE A 833 9.96 19.23 0.91
N ALA A 834 10.87 20.06 1.43
CA ALA A 834 10.52 21.07 2.41
C ALA A 834 11.19 22.42 2.09
N SER A 835 10.49 23.49 2.44
CA SER A 835 10.96 24.88 2.36
C SER A 835 10.92 25.49 3.76
N SER A 836 11.89 26.36 4.08
CA SER A 836 11.92 27.16 5.32
C SER A 836 11.77 28.66 5.08
N ASP A 837 11.50 29.04 3.84
CA ASP A 837 11.44 30.44 3.38
C ASP A 837 10.15 30.82 2.63
N GLY A 838 9.06 30.10 2.94
CA GLY A 838 7.74 30.34 2.35
C GLY A 838 7.62 29.90 0.89
N GLY A 839 8.39 28.89 0.48
CA GLY A 839 8.35 28.27 -0.85
C GLY A 839 9.27 28.91 -1.88
N ALA A 840 10.16 29.83 -1.46
CA ALA A 840 11.14 30.42 -2.39
C ALA A 840 12.21 29.38 -2.78
N THR A 841 12.66 28.57 -1.81
CA THR A 841 13.58 27.45 -2.06
C THR A 841 13.10 26.17 -1.39
N TRP A 842 13.30 25.05 -2.08
CA TRP A 842 12.92 23.71 -1.65
C TRP A 842 14.12 22.78 -1.57
N PHE A 843 14.13 21.92 -0.55
CA PHE A 843 15.16 20.91 -0.31
C PHE A 843 14.56 19.53 -0.16
N GLU A 844 15.18 18.55 -0.82
CA GLU A 844 14.81 17.14 -0.68
C GLU A 844 15.03 16.65 0.76
N GLN A 845 14.06 15.91 1.32
CA GLN A 845 14.08 15.37 2.68
C GLN A 845 14.02 13.83 2.70
N ASN A 846 14.60 13.16 1.71
CA ASN A 846 14.43 11.72 1.44
C ASN A 846 15.58 10.85 2.01
N GLU A 847 16.41 11.33 2.93
CA GLU A 847 17.65 10.65 3.32
C GLU A 847 17.43 9.19 3.76
N THR A 848 16.35 8.89 4.47
CA THR A 848 16.01 7.54 4.96
C THR A 848 14.86 6.88 4.19
N ILE A 849 13.87 7.66 3.74
CA ILE A 849 12.67 7.14 3.08
C ILE A 849 12.89 6.81 1.59
N GLN A 850 13.95 7.38 0.99
CA GLN A 850 14.21 7.32 -0.44
C GLN A 850 13.16 8.08 -1.29
N ARG A 851 13.31 8.06 -2.62
CA ARG A 851 12.43 8.77 -3.57
C ARG A 851 11.17 7.98 -3.89
N VAL A 852 10.36 7.72 -2.87
CA VAL A 852 9.10 6.98 -2.97
C VAL A 852 7.93 7.95 -3.16
N PRO A 853 6.93 7.65 -4.00
CA PRO A 853 5.72 8.47 -4.08
C PRO A 853 5.10 8.65 -2.69
N THR A 854 4.93 9.90 -2.29
CA THR A 854 4.40 10.26 -0.96
C THR A 854 3.04 10.90 -1.14
N TYR A 855 1.98 10.13 -0.87
CA TYR A 855 0.59 10.53 -1.15
C TYR A 855 -0.06 11.27 0.00
N SER A 856 0.42 11.08 1.21
CA SER A 856 -0.15 11.72 2.40
C SER A 856 0.94 12.35 3.24
N VAL A 857 0.76 13.62 3.58
CA VAL A 857 1.59 14.37 4.53
C VAL A 857 0.64 14.95 5.57
N ARG A 858 0.84 14.62 6.85
CA ARG A 858 -0.01 15.09 7.94
C ARG A 858 0.85 15.69 9.04
N GLN A 859 0.39 16.81 9.61
CA GLN A 859 0.95 17.32 10.85
C GLN A 859 -0.14 17.31 11.93
N LEU A 860 0.02 16.46 12.91
CA LEU A 860 -0.95 16.25 13.96
C LEU A 860 -0.41 16.73 15.31
N ARG A 861 -1.30 17.36 16.08
CA ARG A 861 -1.01 17.75 17.46
C ARG A 861 -0.93 16.49 18.31
N TYR A 862 0.21 16.31 18.92
CA TYR A 862 0.43 15.22 19.86
C TYR A 862 0.11 15.70 21.27
N LEU A 863 -0.91 15.28 21.93
CA LEU A 863 -1.41 15.58 23.28
C LEU A 863 -1.21 17.00 23.83
N GLU A 864 -0.08 17.67 23.56
CA GLU A 864 0.31 18.98 24.10
C GLU A 864 0.44 20.03 23.00
N GLU A 865 0.21 21.28 23.35
CA GLU A 865 0.37 22.41 22.45
C GLU A 865 1.85 22.60 22.07
N GLY A 866 2.13 22.88 20.79
CA GLY A 866 3.50 22.95 20.25
C GLY A 866 4.11 21.59 19.85
N CYS A 867 3.49 20.49 20.23
CA CYS A 867 3.96 19.14 19.93
C CYS A 867 3.32 18.58 18.68
N TYR A 868 3.63 19.19 17.54
CA TYR A 868 3.10 18.78 16.24
C TYR A 868 4.04 17.80 15.53
N MET A 869 3.64 16.54 15.45
CA MET A 869 4.36 15.47 14.78
C MET A 869 4.01 15.43 13.30
N LEU A 870 5.02 15.30 12.44
CA LEU A 870 4.81 15.00 11.02
C LEU A 870 4.65 13.50 10.80
N TYR A 871 3.75 13.14 9.87
CA TYR A 871 3.51 11.77 9.43
C TYR A 871 3.46 11.71 7.91
N LEU A 872 3.91 10.58 7.35
CA LEU A 872 3.86 10.30 5.91
C LEU A 872 3.23 8.95 5.64
N GLY A 873 2.38 8.91 4.62
CA GLY A 873 1.95 7.69 3.92
C GLY A 873 2.63 7.61 2.56
N THR A 874 3.47 6.60 2.35
CA THR A 874 4.24 6.42 1.12
C THR A 874 3.72 5.25 0.30
N HIS A 875 3.71 5.39 -1.01
CA HIS A 875 3.22 4.36 -1.91
C HIS A 875 4.34 3.39 -2.31
N GLY A 876 4.83 2.61 -1.32
CA GLY A 876 5.88 1.61 -1.52
C GLY A 876 6.87 1.45 -0.36
N ARG A 877 6.85 2.32 0.65
CA ARG A 877 7.72 2.24 1.83
C ARG A 877 6.94 2.44 3.14
N GLY A 878 5.63 2.09 3.14
CA GLY A 878 4.79 2.16 4.33
C GLY A 878 4.65 3.57 4.92
N MET A 879 4.58 3.65 6.24
CA MET A 879 4.36 4.87 7.01
C MET A 879 5.63 5.35 7.71
N TRP A 880 5.74 6.68 7.88
CA TRP A 880 6.87 7.34 8.53
C TRP A 880 6.40 8.49 9.43
N ARG A 881 7.21 8.87 10.43
CA ARG A 881 7.00 10.07 11.24
C ARG A 881 8.29 10.86 11.45
N SER A 882 8.14 12.14 11.80
CA SER A 882 9.27 13.01 12.19
C SER A 882 8.88 13.95 13.34
N SER A 883 9.70 13.98 14.37
CA SER A 883 9.61 14.91 15.49
C SER A 883 10.49 16.15 15.32
N THR A 884 11.18 16.30 14.17
CA THR A 884 12.19 17.36 13.97
C THR A 884 11.63 18.77 14.17
N LEU A 885 10.36 19.01 13.80
CA LEU A 885 9.71 20.33 13.92
C LEU A 885 8.99 20.56 15.27
N MET A 886 9.05 19.59 16.17
CA MET A 886 8.45 19.75 17.50
C MET A 886 9.23 20.74 18.33
N GLN A 887 8.52 21.51 19.15
CA GLN A 887 9.17 22.41 20.12
C GLN A 887 9.84 21.61 21.23
N GLY A 888 10.89 22.18 21.84
CA GLY A 888 11.58 21.53 22.94
C GLY A 888 10.67 21.29 24.15
N GLY A 889 10.83 20.12 24.79
CA GLY A 889 10.02 19.70 25.95
C GLY A 889 8.85 18.78 25.59
N CYS A 890 8.58 18.55 24.30
CA CYS A 890 7.57 17.58 23.86
C CYS A 890 7.99 16.15 24.19
N ASN A 891 7.13 15.42 24.91
CA ASN A 891 7.34 14.01 25.19
C ASN A 891 6.72 13.18 24.10
N VAL A 892 7.53 12.69 23.15
CA VAL A 892 7.09 11.86 22.02
C VAL A 892 6.73 10.41 22.40
N ASN A 893 7.07 10.01 23.62
CA ASN A 893 6.66 8.72 24.18
C ASN A 893 5.46 8.95 25.10
N PRO A 894 4.22 8.89 24.58
CA PRO A 894 3.06 9.13 25.41
C PRO A 894 2.81 7.93 26.30
N VAL A 895 2.93 8.20 27.55
CA VAL A 895 2.44 7.40 28.66
C VAL A 895 3.17 6.11 28.99
N GLY A 896 3.89 6.16 30.08
CA GLY A 896 4.01 5.09 31.03
C GLY A 896 5.27 4.28 31.05
N ILE A 897 6.32 4.73 30.45
CA ILE A 897 7.66 4.53 30.98
C ILE A 897 8.45 5.79 30.60
N LYS A 898 8.71 6.67 31.56
CA LYS A 898 9.90 7.53 31.46
C LYS A 898 11.05 6.57 31.21
N GLU A 899 11.59 6.50 29.99
CA GLU A 899 12.98 6.19 29.86
C GLU A 899 13.70 7.35 30.55
N THR A 900 13.94 7.20 31.84
CA THR A 900 15.03 7.91 32.49
C THR A 900 16.24 7.63 31.64
N GLU A 901 16.93 8.70 31.26
CA GLU A 901 18.20 8.72 30.53
C GLU A 901 18.95 7.40 30.73
N LYS A 902 19.41 6.78 29.64
CA LYS A 902 20.41 5.73 29.70
C LYS A 902 21.68 6.20 30.34
N THR A 903 21.67 6.37 31.66
CA THR A 903 22.84 6.05 32.46
C THR A 903 22.88 4.52 32.50
N ALA A 904 23.90 3.99 31.89
CA ALA A 904 24.17 2.54 31.81
C ALA A 904 24.00 1.87 33.17
N SER A 905 22.89 1.19 33.38
CA SER A 905 22.73 0.09 34.30
C SER A 905 21.68 -0.87 33.75
N ILE A 906 22.17 -1.99 33.27
CA ILE A 906 21.40 -3.05 32.63
C ILE A 906 20.68 -3.80 33.76
N ASN A 907 19.42 -3.48 34.01
CA ASN A 907 18.55 -4.33 34.80
C ASN A 907 18.04 -5.44 33.89
N GLN A 908 18.69 -6.60 33.92
CA GLN A 908 18.25 -7.79 33.17
C GLN A 908 17.66 -8.82 34.14
N LEU A 909 16.46 -9.30 33.82
CA LEU A 909 15.91 -10.51 34.39
C LEU A 909 16.43 -11.71 33.59
N GLY A 910 17.42 -12.39 34.09
CA GLY A 910 17.95 -13.65 33.55
C GLY A 910 17.17 -14.84 34.07
N LEU A 911 17.10 -15.91 33.28
CA LEU A 911 16.49 -17.17 33.68
C LEU A 911 17.15 -18.33 32.94
N PHE A 912 17.68 -19.32 33.67
CA PHE A 912 18.35 -20.47 33.06
C PHE A 912 18.32 -21.70 33.98
N PRO A 913 18.40 -22.94 33.43
CA PRO A 913 18.27 -23.24 32.00
C PRO A 913 16.84 -23.03 31.48
N VAL A 914 16.69 -22.78 30.18
CA VAL A 914 15.40 -22.78 29.51
C VAL A 914 15.55 -23.65 28.24
N PRO A 915 14.77 -24.71 28.08
CA PRO A 915 13.70 -25.22 28.92
C PRO A 915 14.15 -25.68 30.34
N MET A 916 13.26 -25.53 31.30
CA MET A 916 13.48 -25.93 32.68
C MET A 916 12.94 -27.34 32.93
N LYS A 917 13.57 -28.14 33.72
CA LYS A 917 13.05 -29.45 34.07
C LYS A 917 12.38 -29.44 35.46
N ASP A 918 13.16 -29.23 36.51
CA ASP A 918 12.70 -29.23 37.90
C ASP A 918 13.03 -27.93 38.63
N LYS A 919 14.19 -27.34 38.32
CA LYS A 919 14.71 -26.14 38.96
C LYS A 919 15.44 -25.24 37.93
N GLY A 920 15.39 -23.93 38.17
CA GLY A 920 16.14 -22.95 37.45
C GLY A 920 16.66 -21.84 38.35
N THR A 921 17.53 -20.99 37.78
CA THR A 921 18.07 -19.83 38.49
C THR A 921 17.54 -18.55 37.84
N ILE A 922 16.99 -17.67 38.68
CA ILE A 922 16.64 -16.31 38.31
C ILE A 922 17.85 -15.43 38.57
N GLU A 923 18.34 -14.70 37.57
CA GLU A 923 19.28 -13.60 37.73
C GLU A 923 18.54 -12.26 37.67
N LEU A 924 18.77 -11.40 38.67
CA LEU A 924 18.20 -10.08 38.72
C LEU A 924 19.27 -9.06 39.13
N ASP A 925 19.55 -8.11 38.27
CA ASP A 925 20.43 -6.99 38.59
C ASP A 925 19.58 -5.78 38.97
N ILE A 926 19.79 -5.25 40.20
CA ILE A 926 19.03 -4.13 40.72
C ILE A 926 19.95 -2.97 41.13
N ASP A 927 19.51 -1.75 40.82
CA ASP A 927 20.28 -0.52 41.02
C ASP A 927 20.34 -0.05 42.48
N LYS A 928 19.39 -0.47 43.32
CA LYS A 928 19.28 -0.11 44.70
C LYS A 928 18.53 -1.18 45.49
N LYS A 929 18.77 -1.24 46.79
CA LYS A 929 18.05 -2.12 47.72
C LYS A 929 16.53 -2.01 47.53
N ALA A 930 15.84 -3.16 47.29
CA ALA A 930 14.41 -3.22 47.02
C ALA A 930 13.73 -4.49 47.52
N ASN A 931 12.42 -4.45 47.72
CA ASN A 931 11.62 -5.66 47.89
C ASN A 931 11.27 -6.18 46.51
N VAL A 932 11.42 -7.50 46.29
CA VAL A 932 11.21 -8.15 45.01
C VAL A 932 10.11 -9.19 45.14
N VAL A 933 9.11 -9.14 44.25
CA VAL A 933 8.08 -10.17 44.12
C VAL A 933 8.24 -10.83 42.77
N PHE A 934 8.57 -12.14 42.78
CA PHE A 934 8.53 -12.98 41.59
C PHE A 934 7.18 -13.67 41.46
N ARG A 935 6.59 -13.67 40.28
CA ARG A 935 5.39 -14.43 39.95
C ARG A 935 5.62 -15.30 38.72
N VAL A 936 5.26 -16.57 38.79
CA VAL A 936 5.14 -17.44 37.63
C VAL A 936 3.67 -17.46 37.23
N ILE A 937 3.40 -17.14 35.98
CA ILE A 937 2.05 -16.99 35.43
C ILE A 937 1.90 -17.98 34.28
N ASP A 938 0.83 -18.76 34.26
CA ASP A 938 0.51 -19.65 33.15
C ASP A 938 -0.10 -18.88 31.95
N MET A 939 -0.22 -19.51 30.80
CA MET A 939 -0.75 -18.87 29.59
C MET A 939 -2.19 -18.34 29.71
N PRO A 940 -3.09 -18.98 30.53
CA PRO A 940 -4.39 -18.38 30.86
C PRO A 940 -4.34 -17.18 31.81
N GLY A 941 -3.19 -16.78 32.33
CA GLY A 941 -3.00 -15.59 33.19
C GLY A 941 -3.10 -15.86 34.70
N ARG A 942 -3.11 -17.12 35.15
CA ARG A 942 -3.18 -17.45 36.57
C ARG A 942 -1.78 -17.45 37.18
N ILE A 943 -1.64 -16.87 38.38
CA ILE A 943 -0.40 -16.98 39.16
C ILE A 943 -0.31 -18.39 39.70
N VAL A 944 0.65 -19.17 39.25
CA VAL A 944 0.91 -20.56 39.66
C VAL A 944 1.99 -20.67 40.73
N LYS A 945 2.82 -19.62 40.87
CA LYS A 945 3.83 -19.51 41.94
C LYS A 945 4.14 -18.06 42.22
N GLU A 946 4.36 -17.71 43.51
CA GLU A 946 4.80 -16.39 43.97
C GLU A 946 5.92 -16.55 45.00
N ILE A 947 6.96 -15.73 44.87
CA ILE A 947 8.10 -15.65 45.81
C ILE A 947 8.30 -14.17 46.15
N THR A 948 8.22 -13.84 47.43
CA THR A 948 8.45 -12.48 47.93
C THR A 948 9.73 -12.44 48.74
N LEU A 949 10.64 -11.58 48.32
CA LEU A 949 11.92 -11.33 48.95
C LEU A 949 11.97 -9.89 49.44
N ARG A 950 12.44 -9.68 50.66
CA ARG A 950 12.58 -8.37 51.26
C ARG A 950 14.06 -7.96 51.33
N ASP A 951 14.30 -6.69 51.22
CA ASP A 951 15.62 -6.09 51.41
C ASP A 951 16.74 -6.68 50.54
N VAL A 952 16.40 -7.02 49.27
CA VAL A 952 17.37 -7.52 48.30
C VAL A 952 18.37 -6.39 47.98
N GLN A 953 19.66 -6.71 48.10
CA GLN A 953 20.74 -5.72 47.93
C GLN A 953 20.94 -5.28 46.49
N ALA A 954 21.47 -4.07 46.30
CA ALA A 954 21.83 -3.60 44.95
C ALA A 954 22.94 -4.47 44.33
N GLY A 955 22.90 -4.61 42.98
CA GLY A 955 23.81 -5.46 42.17
C GLY A 955 23.16 -6.72 41.65
N LYS A 956 23.98 -7.61 41.13
CA LYS A 956 23.56 -8.89 40.59
C LYS A 956 23.21 -9.89 41.70
N ASN A 957 21.98 -10.36 41.68
CA ASN A 957 21.45 -11.33 42.61
C ASN A 957 20.99 -12.59 41.86
N GLN A 958 21.14 -13.75 42.49
CA GLN A 958 20.64 -15.03 41.97
C GLN A 958 19.69 -15.66 42.94
N PHE A 959 18.58 -16.22 42.45
CA PHE A 959 17.55 -16.86 43.25
C PHE A 959 17.13 -18.17 42.60
N ASP A 960 16.86 -19.17 43.45
CA ASP A 960 16.38 -20.46 42.98
C ASP A 960 14.88 -20.40 42.62
N LEU A 961 14.52 -20.94 41.49
CA LEU A 961 13.17 -21.16 41.03
C LEU A 961 12.89 -22.65 40.91
N ASP A 962 12.15 -23.19 41.84
CA ASP A 962 11.69 -24.60 41.78
C ASP A 962 10.39 -24.64 40.98
N VAL A 963 10.35 -25.45 39.94
CA VAL A 963 9.20 -25.64 39.03
C VAL A 963 8.75 -27.10 38.94
N ALA A 964 9.29 -27.99 39.78
CA ALA A 964 9.01 -29.45 39.77
C ALA A 964 7.54 -29.82 39.86
N ASN A 965 6.71 -28.95 40.47
CA ASN A 965 5.27 -29.19 40.64
C ASN A 965 4.43 -28.49 39.54
N LEU A 966 5.03 -27.89 38.55
CA LEU A 966 4.32 -27.28 37.43
C LEU A 966 4.23 -28.28 36.25
N THR A 967 3.16 -28.20 35.51
CA THR A 967 2.97 -29.06 34.31
C THR A 967 3.83 -28.56 33.15
N ASN A 968 4.26 -29.44 32.25
CA ASN A 968 4.96 -29.06 31.04
C ASN A 968 4.13 -28.05 30.26
N GLY A 969 4.73 -26.92 29.91
CA GLY A 969 4.05 -25.81 29.23
C GLY A 969 4.87 -24.53 29.18
N THR A 970 4.25 -23.49 28.64
CA THR A 970 4.86 -22.14 28.57
C THR A 970 4.35 -21.30 29.73
N TYR A 971 5.24 -20.56 30.37
CA TYR A 971 4.98 -19.72 31.53
C TYR A 971 5.67 -18.34 31.36
N VAL A 972 5.17 -17.35 32.09
CA VAL A 972 5.78 -16.03 32.20
C VAL A 972 6.27 -15.82 33.62
N LEU A 973 7.57 -15.58 33.78
CA LEU A 973 8.15 -15.11 35.05
C LEU A 973 8.07 -13.58 35.06
N THR A 974 7.49 -13.00 36.12
CA THR A 974 7.56 -11.55 36.37
C THR A 974 8.35 -11.29 37.66
N ALA A 975 9.14 -10.22 37.67
CA ALA A 975 9.81 -9.67 38.85
C ALA A 975 9.34 -8.24 39.09
N THR A 976 8.73 -7.97 40.23
CA THR A 976 8.24 -6.62 40.59
C THR A 976 9.06 -6.08 41.77
N LEU A 977 9.65 -4.91 41.60
CA LEU A 977 10.48 -4.22 42.60
C LEU A 977 9.65 -3.10 43.28
N ASP A 978 9.55 -3.18 44.61
CA ASP A 978 8.82 -2.22 45.47
C ASP A 978 7.41 -1.90 44.98
N GLY A 979 6.76 -2.86 44.28
CA GLY A 979 5.44 -2.67 43.67
C GLY A 979 5.37 -1.65 42.51
N LYS A 980 6.52 -1.15 42.04
CA LYS A 980 6.55 -0.04 41.05
C LYS A 980 7.22 -0.38 39.73
N ARG A 981 8.24 -1.22 39.70
CA ARG A 981 8.95 -1.64 38.48
C ARG A 981 8.80 -3.13 38.28
N SER A 982 8.42 -3.56 37.08
CA SER A 982 8.25 -4.97 36.74
C SER A 982 9.06 -5.36 35.52
N PHE A 983 9.64 -6.55 35.57
CA PHE A 983 10.34 -7.21 34.47
C PHE A 983 9.62 -8.52 34.17
N SER A 984 9.68 -8.98 32.94
CA SER A 984 9.07 -10.27 32.57
C SER A 984 9.95 -11.07 31.62
N ARG A 985 9.87 -12.41 31.72
CA ARG A 985 10.53 -13.33 30.81
C ARG A 985 9.66 -14.57 30.59
N VAL A 986 9.53 -14.98 29.34
CA VAL A 986 8.84 -16.22 28.95
C VAL A 986 9.81 -17.40 29.09
N PHE A 987 9.33 -18.54 29.58
CA PHE A 987 10.10 -19.76 29.66
C PHE A 987 9.20 -21.00 29.49
N THR A 988 9.83 -22.13 29.19
CA THR A 988 9.14 -23.43 29.04
C THR A 988 9.66 -24.44 30.08
N ILE A 989 8.77 -25.32 30.48
CA ILE A 989 9.06 -26.49 31.33
C ILE A 989 8.85 -27.71 30.47
#